data_52227ed403a07bba9c89b76edcca7115
#
_entry.id   52227ed403a07bba9c89b76edcca7115
#
_cell.length_a   1.000
_cell.length_b   1.000
_cell.length_c   1.000
_cell.angle_alpha   90.00
_cell.angle_beta   90.00
_cell.angle_gamma   90.00
#
_symmetry.space_group_name_H-M   'P 1'
#
loop_
_entity.id
_entity.type
_entity.pdbx_description
1 polymer ?
#
loop_
_entity_poly.entity_id
_entity_poly.type
_entity_poly.pdbx_seq_one_letter_code
_entity_poly.pdbx_strand_id
1 'polypeptide(L)'
;MVAESVDSAAPGRLLGGFLPMAAPWRRGLRRWILGAPPYHRIVLQAEQGQIQIHTENIFPIIKKAVYSGHEVFLRELVSNGVDATSKRRMASMAGDCSEGPEAKISIRIDREKNTLTISDNGIGMTADEVKRYINQVAFSSAEDFLQKYKGENDAIIGHFGLGFYSSFMVAKQVELVTLSAREGSEAVRWSCDGSPNFSLEAAERSEPGTDVVLHLMEEELEYIEPSRIRTLITTYCDFLPVEVQLEGETVNKREAPWRKSPRDLSDNDYIELYRYLYPFQGDPLLWVHLNTDYPYNLQGILYFPKSSGRADWEKGEIKLYCNNVFVSDSIKEVVPRYLLPLRGVIDSPDIPLNVSRSALQTDRRVRSIGAFVAKKVGDRLKELHREDPKRYADSWESLAPFIKIGAMEDEKFADQVAELVLYGTTAAAAEGDSPDPIPGEAGKAYTTLAGYRSRLDGANAKRILYCTDEAGQAGALALWKSQGAEVLLADTFIDTQFIPWLEYRHEDLKFQRVDSELDESLQDRESELADADGKDNSEKLRDLFKAALANDKVTIQVQALKGDNAPAALILLPEQMRRLNDMGALMEQRLPGLPDHHVLLVNRKHPLVEGLLKLSAGSVITGTGGGSSPSQQLADELGRHLYEMARLAVGGLEPNQLAGFQQRSADLMGRLMQRGL
;
A
#
# COMPACT_ATOMS: atom_id res chain seq x y z
N MET A 1 23.64 8.05 -48.22
CA MET A 1 23.20 9.18 -49.06
C MET A 1 22.75 10.28 -48.13
N VAL A 2 23.60 11.35 -48.09
CA VAL A 2 23.29 12.80 -47.91
C VAL A 2 22.65 13.14 -46.56
N ALA A 3 23.29 13.69 -45.55
CA ALA A 3 24.06 14.96 -45.36
C ALA A 3 23.24 16.22 -45.61
N GLU A 4 23.16 17.05 -44.57
CA GLU A 4 23.20 18.52 -44.50
C GLU A 4 22.43 18.99 -43.27
N SER A 5 23.01 19.53 -42.18
CA SER A 5 23.70 20.82 -41.91
C SER A 5 22.83 22.07 -42.16
N VAL A 6 22.80 22.95 -41.18
CA VAL A 6 22.76 24.43 -41.14
C VAL A 6 22.14 24.86 -39.81
N ASP A 7 22.78 25.38 -38.85
CA ASP A 7 23.53 26.61 -38.54
C ASP A 7 22.66 27.82 -38.20
N SER A 8 23.08 28.53 -37.14
CA SER A 8 22.99 29.95 -36.78
C SER A 8 21.69 30.53 -36.17
N ALA A 9 21.69 31.10 -34.99
CA ALA A 9 21.91 32.52 -34.71
C ALA A 9 21.54 32.90 -33.24
N ALA A 10 22.45 33.48 -32.53
CA ALA A 10 22.17 34.49 -31.49
C ALA A 10 21.98 35.85 -32.20
N PRO A 11 21.51 36.96 -31.62
CA PRO A 11 21.88 37.52 -30.32
C PRO A 11 20.76 38.30 -29.57
N GLY A 12 21.05 38.76 -28.33
CA GLY A 12 20.20 39.77 -27.68
C GLY A 12 20.84 40.34 -26.39
N ARG A 13 21.55 41.48 -26.55
CA ARG A 13 22.07 42.31 -25.48
C ARG A 13 20.95 43.03 -24.68
N LEU A 14 21.26 43.37 -23.41
CA LEU A 14 20.95 44.61 -22.67
C LEU A 14 21.81 44.59 -21.40
N LEU A 15 22.90 45.38 -21.25
CA LEU A 15 23.08 46.75 -20.86
C LEU A 15 22.58 47.07 -19.44
N GLY A 16 23.54 47.42 -18.59
CA GLY A 16 23.42 48.06 -17.27
C GLY A 16 24.74 47.93 -16.54
N GLY A 17 25.54 48.70 -16.59
CA GLY A 17 26.29 49.92 -16.46
C GLY A 17 26.53 50.25 -14.97
N PHE A 18 27.81 50.11 -14.48
CA PHE A 18 28.32 50.95 -13.40
C PHE A 18 29.80 51.23 -13.62
N LEU A 19 30.09 52.51 -13.50
CA LEU A 19 31.35 53.23 -13.74
C LEU A 19 32.45 52.90 -12.72
N PRO A 20 33.70 53.24 -13.02
CA PRO A 20 34.88 52.83 -12.28
C PRO A 20 35.27 53.88 -11.20
N MET A 21 35.76 53.39 -10.06
CA MET A 21 36.56 54.23 -9.17
C MET A 21 38.05 53.90 -9.33
N ALA A 22 38.79 54.88 -9.80
CA ALA A 22 40.22 54.90 -9.87
C ALA A 22 40.82 55.29 -8.51
N ALA A 23 41.91 54.63 -8.14
CA ALA A 23 43.02 55.30 -7.42
C ALA A 23 44.10 54.28 -7.05
N PRO A 24 45.28 54.73 -6.70
CA PRO A 24 46.49 54.50 -7.45
C PRO A 24 47.54 53.75 -6.58
N TRP A 25 47.96 52.58 -6.99
CA TRP A 25 49.20 51.98 -6.46
C TRP A 25 50.00 51.32 -7.61
N ARG A 26 50.52 52.18 -8.51
CA ARG A 26 51.62 51.78 -9.36
C ARG A 26 52.89 52.42 -8.84
N ARG A 27 53.62 51.74 -7.99
CA ARG A 27 55.10 51.86 -7.81
C ARG A 27 55.49 50.87 -6.70
N GLY A 28 56.13 49.73 -7.09
CA GLY A 28 56.80 48.88 -6.07
C GLY A 28 56.83 47.40 -6.33
N LEU A 29 56.52 46.88 -7.53
CA LEU A 29 56.59 45.41 -7.80
C LEU A 29 57.40 45.11 -9.07
N ARG A 30 58.62 45.68 -9.17
CA ARG A 30 59.60 45.32 -10.23
C ARG A 30 60.91 44.82 -9.69
N ARG A 31 60.95 44.12 -8.53
CA ARG A 31 62.22 43.62 -8.02
C ARG A 31 62.17 42.28 -7.27
N TRP A 32 61.15 41.43 -7.53
CA TRP A 32 61.08 40.12 -6.90
C TRP A 32 60.70 38.97 -7.90
N ILE A 33 61.04 39.11 -9.19
CA ILE A 33 60.83 38.02 -10.18
C ILE A 33 62.15 37.52 -10.75
N LEU A 34 63.22 37.55 -9.96
CA LEU A 34 64.49 36.89 -10.33
C LEU A 34 65.00 36.08 -9.15
N GLY A 35 64.37 34.98 -8.85
CA GLY A 35 64.82 34.08 -7.78
C GLY A 35 63.88 32.95 -7.42
N ALA A 36 62.87 32.64 -8.24
CA ALA A 36 62.13 31.41 -8.07
C ALA A 36 62.96 30.26 -8.69
N PRO A 37 63.24 29.16 -7.94
CA PRO A 37 63.87 28.01 -8.52
C PRO A 37 62.95 27.45 -9.64
N PRO A 38 63.52 26.83 -10.69
CA PRO A 38 62.74 26.26 -11.77
C PRO A 38 61.83 25.16 -11.16
N TYR A 39 60.53 25.38 -11.28
CA TYR A 39 59.59 24.28 -11.01
C TYR A 39 59.94 23.14 -11.98
N HIS A 40 60.58 22.13 -11.46
CA HIS A 40 60.67 20.86 -12.15
C HIS A 40 59.21 20.37 -12.35
N ARG A 41 58.73 20.49 -13.57
CA ARG A 41 57.54 19.83 -14.02
C ARG A 41 57.82 18.35 -13.89
N ILE A 42 57.36 17.73 -12.78
CA ILE A 42 57.38 16.29 -12.64
C ILE A 42 56.44 15.78 -13.76
N VAL A 43 57.04 15.34 -14.86
CA VAL A 43 56.31 14.60 -15.87
C VAL A 43 56.10 13.24 -15.23
N LEU A 44 54.89 13.03 -14.72
CA LEU A 44 54.44 11.72 -14.31
C LEU A 44 54.55 10.80 -15.54
N GLN A 45 55.55 9.95 -15.57
CA GLN A 45 55.57 8.81 -16.50
C GLN A 45 54.32 7.97 -16.15
N ALA A 46 53.60 7.50 -17.17
CA ALA A 46 52.48 6.60 -16.98
C ALA A 46 52.99 5.33 -16.27
N GLU A 47 52.62 5.21 -15.01
CA GLU A 47 52.96 4.06 -14.18
C GLU A 47 51.79 3.08 -14.24
N GLN A 48 52.04 1.86 -14.71
CA GLN A 48 51.05 0.78 -14.67
C GLN A 48 51.41 -0.11 -13.48
N GLY A 49 50.46 -0.22 -12.55
CA GLY A 49 50.58 -1.07 -11.37
C GLY A 49 49.26 -1.82 -11.09
N GLN A 50 49.34 -2.85 -10.29
CA GLN A 50 48.15 -3.54 -9.79
C GLN A 50 47.68 -2.88 -8.49
N ILE A 51 46.38 -2.69 -8.34
CA ILE A 51 45.80 -2.25 -7.07
C ILE A 51 45.97 -3.39 -6.06
N GLN A 52 46.61 -3.11 -4.94
CA GLN A 52 46.78 -4.05 -3.85
C GLN A 52 45.70 -3.86 -2.79
N ILE A 53 45.19 -4.96 -2.29
CA ILE A 53 44.17 -4.97 -1.21
C ILE A 53 44.87 -5.42 0.08
N HIS A 54 44.79 -4.60 1.14
CA HIS A 54 45.22 -4.98 2.47
C HIS A 54 44.21 -5.91 3.10
N THR A 55 44.51 -7.21 3.15
CA THR A 55 43.61 -8.25 3.69
C THR A 55 43.24 -8.04 5.17
N GLU A 56 44.12 -7.42 5.96
CA GLU A 56 43.85 -7.08 7.38
C GLU A 56 42.64 -6.20 7.59
N ASN A 57 42.27 -5.39 6.60
CA ASN A 57 41.13 -4.48 6.69
C ASN A 57 39.84 -5.05 6.06
N ILE A 58 39.88 -6.16 5.36
CA ILE A 58 38.73 -6.72 4.63
C ILE A 58 37.65 -7.28 5.59
N PHE A 59 38.07 -8.06 6.59
CA PHE A 59 37.13 -8.64 7.56
C PHE A 59 36.38 -7.58 8.39
N PRO A 60 37.06 -6.52 8.92
CA PRO A 60 36.33 -5.40 9.54
C PRO A 60 35.37 -4.69 8.60
N ILE A 61 35.67 -4.57 7.31
CA ILE A 61 34.79 -3.97 6.32
C ILE A 61 33.58 -4.87 6.08
N ILE A 62 33.78 -6.16 5.86
CA ILE A 62 32.67 -7.13 5.69
C ILE A 62 31.78 -7.11 6.92
N LYS A 63 32.33 -7.17 8.12
CA LYS A 63 31.61 -7.17 9.39
C LYS A 63 30.78 -5.91 9.60
N LYS A 64 31.25 -4.73 9.21
CA LYS A 64 30.62 -3.43 9.50
C LYS A 64 29.79 -2.85 8.37
N ALA A 65 30.09 -3.16 7.12
CA ALA A 65 29.54 -2.47 5.95
C ALA A 65 28.69 -3.35 5.04
N VAL A 66 28.86 -4.67 5.08
CA VAL A 66 28.17 -5.57 4.16
C VAL A 66 26.88 -6.10 4.77
N TYR A 67 26.87 -6.47 6.04
CA TYR A 67 25.74 -7.13 6.68
C TYR A 67 25.07 -6.24 7.73
N SER A 68 23.73 -6.23 7.75
CA SER A 68 22.91 -5.42 8.66
C SER A 68 22.72 -6.05 10.04
N GLY A 69 22.89 -7.36 10.17
CA GLY A 69 22.71 -8.12 11.41
C GLY A 69 23.62 -9.33 11.44
N HIS A 70 23.97 -9.82 12.63
CA HIS A 70 24.87 -10.95 12.81
C HIS A 70 24.19 -12.28 12.44
N GLU A 71 22.88 -12.42 12.62
CA GLU A 71 22.08 -13.61 12.33
C GLU A 71 22.15 -14.09 10.87
N VAL A 72 22.57 -13.22 9.98
CA VAL A 72 22.72 -13.52 8.55
C VAL A 72 23.72 -14.65 8.29
N PHE A 73 24.68 -14.89 9.21
CA PHE A 73 25.65 -15.96 9.08
C PHE A 73 25.01 -17.33 8.85
N LEU A 74 23.90 -17.61 9.55
CA LEU A 74 23.21 -18.89 9.44
C LEU A 74 22.59 -19.06 8.05
N ARG A 75 21.92 -18.01 7.55
CA ARG A 75 21.36 -18.01 6.19
C ARG A 75 22.41 -18.27 5.13
N GLU A 76 23.54 -17.59 5.23
CA GLU A 76 24.63 -17.72 4.25
C GLU A 76 25.27 -19.13 4.27
N LEU A 77 25.55 -19.66 5.47
CA LEU A 77 26.15 -20.99 5.59
C LEU A 77 25.18 -22.11 5.17
N VAL A 78 23.91 -22.02 5.53
CA VAL A 78 22.89 -22.98 5.08
C VAL A 78 22.71 -22.89 3.56
N SER A 79 22.68 -21.69 2.98
CA SER A 79 22.59 -21.49 1.53
C SER A 79 23.79 -22.10 0.80
N ASN A 80 25.01 -21.94 1.33
CA ASN A 80 26.21 -22.57 0.78
C ASN A 80 26.11 -24.11 0.81
N GLY A 81 25.56 -24.67 1.89
CA GLY A 81 25.30 -26.11 1.97
C GLY A 81 24.27 -26.59 0.94
N VAL A 82 23.18 -25.84 0.73
CA VAL A 82 22.19 -26.13 -0.33
C VAL A 82 22.85 -26.11 -1.72
N ASP A 83 23.67 -25.11 -1.98
CA ASP A 83 24.44 -25.03 -3.24
C ASP A 83 25.40 -26.22 -3.41
N ALA A 84 26.07 -26.63 -2.34
CA ALA A 84 26.95 -27.79 -2.37
C ALA A 84 26.18 -29.09 -2.69
N THR A 85 24.97 -29.29 -2.16
CA THR A 85 24.13 -30.45 -2.48
C THR A 85 23.63 -30.39 -3.93
N SER A 86 23.23 -29.21 -4.41
CA SER A 86 22.82 -28.99 -5.81
C SER A 86 23.97 -29.29 -6.78
N LYS A 87 25.18 -28.80 -6.46
CA LYS A 87 26.40 -29.10 -7.24
C LYS A 87 26.72 -30.59 -7.27
N ARG A 88 26.57 -31.29 -6.15
CA ARG A 88 26.77 -32.76 -6.12
C ARG A 88 25.79 -33.47 -7.04
N ARG A 89 24.51 -33.11 -7.01
CA ARG A 89 23.50 -33.69 -7.89
C ARG A 89 23.83 -33.47 -9.36
N MET A 90 24.21 -32.25 -9.76
CA MET A 90 24.56 -31.93 -11.14
C MET A 90 25.81 -32.67 -11.59
N ALA A 91 26.86 -32.72 -10.75
CA ALA A 91 28.11 -33.42 -11.04
C ALA A 91 27.87 -34.93 -11.15
N SER A 92 27.03 -35.52 -10.34
CA SER A 92 26.64 -36.93 -10.44
C SER A 92 25.88 -37.24 -11.73
N MET A 93 24.93 -36.38 -12.15
CA MET A 93 24.25 -36.50 -13.43
C MET A 93 25.19 -36.43 -14.62
N ALA A 94 26.26 -35.66 -14.50
CA ALA A 94 27.35 -35.58 -15.51
C ALA A 94 28.35 -36.73 -15.43
N GLY A 95 28.30 -37.59 -14.42
CA GLY A 95 29.25 -38.70 -14.21
C GLY A 95 30.56 -38.27 -13.56
N ASP A 96 30.69 -37.07 -13.03
CA ASP A 96 31.93 -36.54 -12.44
C ASP A 96 32.11 -36.94 -10.96
N CYS A 97 31.09 -37.47 -10.32
CA CYS A 97 31.14 -38.00 -8.95
C CYS A 97 30.00 -39.03 -8.71
N SER A 98 30.11 -39.78 -7.60
CA SER A 98 29.08 -40.73 -7.19
C SER A 98 27.79 -40.05 -6.75
N GLU A 99 26.64 -40.69 -7.01
CA GLU A 99 25.35 -40.26 -6.49
C GLU A 99 25.41 -40.23 -4.95
N GLY A 100 24.87 -39.17 -4.39
CA GLY A 100 24.83 -38.95 -2.94
C GLY A 100 23.52 -39.42 -2.32
N PRO A 101 23.48 -39.53 -0.99
CA PRO A 101 22.24 -39.69 -0.25
C PRO A 101 21.32 -38.46 -0.46
N GLU A 102 20.08 -38.54 0.03
CA GLU A 102 19.16 -37.38 0.03
C GLU A 102 19.85 -36.14 0.63
N ALA A 103 19.68 -35.00 -0.06
CA ALA A 103 20.32 -33.75 0.32
C ALA A 103 19.87 -33.29 1.72
N LYS A 104 20.81 -32.97 2.59
CA LYS A 104 20.54 -32.63 3.97
C LYS A 104 21.56 -31.64 4.53
N ILE A 105 21.07 -30.69 5.31
CA ILE A 105 21.87 -29.79 6.15
C ILE A 105 21.60 -30.15 7.62
N SER A 106 22.64 -30.38 8.41
CA SER A 106 22.53 -30.71 9.84
C SER A 106 23.21 -29.65 10.67
N ILE A 107 22.49 -29.11 11.66
CA ILE A 107 23.00 -28.11 12.58
C ILE A 107 23.08 -28.75 13.97
N ARG A 108 24.27 -28.68 14.57
CA ARG A 108 24.56 -29.25 15.90
C ARG A 108 25.18 -28.21 16.82
N ILE A 109 24.80 -28.25 18.09
CA ILE A 109 25.22 -27.33 19.12
C ILE A 109 26.01 -28.10 20.18
N ASP A 110 27.24 -27.68 20.47
CA ASP A 110 28.04 -28.19 21.59
C ASP A 110 28.21 -27.07 22.62
N ARG A 111 27.42 -27.15 23.68
CA ARG A 111 27.42 -26.16 24.78
C ARG A 111 28.69 -26.17 25.59
N GLU A 112 29.38 -27.32 25.73
CA GLU A 112 30.60 -27.41 26.52
C GLU A 112 31.77 -26.69 25.82
N LYS A 113 31.82 -26.79 24.48
CA LYS A 113 32.85 -26.15 23.65
C LYS A 113 32.48 -24.78 23.12
N ASN A 114 31.22 -24.34 23.36
CA ASN A 114 30.66 -23.12 22.77
C ASN A 114 30.77 -23.14 21.25
N THR A 115 30.43 -24.27 20.60
CA THR A 115 30.52 -24.40 19.15
C THR A 115 29.17 -24.67 18.52
N LEU A 116 28.97 -24.08 17.33
CA LEU A 116 27.87 -24.36 16.42
C LEU A 116 28.45 -24.98 15.16
N THR A 117 27.96 -26.15 14.77
CA THR A 117 28.41 -26.86 13.57
C THR A 117 27.30 -26.93 12.54
N ILE A 118 27.56 -26.45 11.33
CA ILE A 118 26.67 -26.56 10.16
C ILE A 118 27.32 -27.54 9.18
N SER A 119 26.63 -28.64 8.91
CA SER A 119 27.13 -29.75 8.08
C SER A 119 26.25 -29.95 6.87
N ASP A 120 26.85 -30.12 5.69
CA ASP A 120 26.19 -30.55 4.47
C ASP A 120 26.70 -31.90 3.99
N ASN A 121 25.93 -32.62 3.21
CA ASN A 121 26.30 -33.84 2.49
C ASN A 121 26.47 -33.58 0.97
N GLY A 122 26.90 -32.37 0.63
CA GLY A 122 27.10 -31.91 -0.75
C GLY A 122 28.36 -32.43 -1.43
N ILE A 123 28.81 -31.69 -2.43
CA ILE A 123 29.99 -32.10 -3.26
C ILE A 123 31.31 -32.07 -2.49
N GLY A 124 31.42 -31.32 -1.38
CA GLY A 124 32.64 -31.10 -0.66
C GLY A 124 33.73 -30.40 -1.49
N MET A 125 34.96 -30.31 -0.95
CA MET A 125 36.07 -29.63 -1.59
C MET A 125 37.38 -30.42 -1.42
N THR A 126 38.25 -30.35 -2.43
CA THR A 126 39.64 -30.78 -2.34
C THR A 126 40.50 -29.69 -1.68
N ALA A 127 41.72 -30.00 -1.26
CA ALA A 127 42.66 -29.02 -0.69
C ALA A 127 42.90 -27.81 -1.61
N ASP A 128 42.99 -28.03 -2.92
CA ASP A 128 43.20 -26.97 -3.88
C ASP A 128 41.92 -26.11 -4.09
N GLU A 129 40.74 -26.72 -4.04
CA GLU A 129 39.48 -26.02 -4.07
C GLU A 129 39.28 -25.16 -2.80
N VAL A 130 39.67 -25.65 -1.62
CA VAL A 130 39.69 -24.85 -0.39
C VAL A 130 40.57 -23.61 -0.55
N LYS A 131 41.81 -23.77 -1.05
CA LYS A 131 42.73 -22.65 -1.34
C LYS A 131 42.14 -21.68 -2.35
N ARG A 132 41.38 -22.15 -3.34
CA ARG A 132 40.80 -21.32 -4.41
C ARG A 132 39.52 -20.60 -3.99
N TYR A 133 38.60 -21.27 -3.26
CA TYR A 133 37.28 -20.75 -3.00
C TYR A 133 37.10 -20.22 -1.56
N ILE A 134 37.95 -20.64 -0.62
CA ILE A 134 37.90 -20.18 0.77
C ILE A 134 38.97 -19.13 1.05
N ASN A 135 40.18 -19.23 0.48
CA ASN A 135 41.25 -18.26 0.74
C ASN A 135 41.21 -17.04 -0.20
N GLN A 136 40.34 -17.02 -1.21
CA GLN A 136 40.22 -15.88 -2.11
C GLN A 136 38.86 -15.19 -1.85
N VAL A 137 38.93 -14.04 -1.19
CA VAL A 137 37.74 -13.23 -0.86
C VAL A 137 37.08 -12.70 -2.13
N ALA A 138 35.75 -12.74 -2.21
CA ALA A 138 34.95 -12.34 -3.36
C ALA A 138 35.18 -13.19 -4.63
N PHE A 139 35.63 -14.43 -4.46
CA PHE A 139 35.72 -15.39 -5.54
C PHE A 139 34.71 -16.53 -5.34
N SER A 140 33.75 -16.67 -6.25
CA SER A 140 32.68 -17.67 -6.13
C SER A 140 32.95 -18.88 -7.05
N SER A 141 32.74 -20.07 -6.49
CA SER A 141 32.76 -21.31 -7.29
C SER A 141 31.52 -21.45 -8.21
N ALA A 142 30.53 -20.57 -8.07
CA ALA A 142 29.29 -20.64 -8.83
C ALA A 142 29.52 -20.41 -10.33
N GLU A 143 30.31 -19.40 -10.70
CA GLU A 143 30.58 -19.08 -12.11
C GLU A 143 31.34 -20.20 -12.81
N ASP A 144 32.42 -20.72 -12.19
CA ASP A 144 33.18 -21.83 -12.71
C ASP A 144 32.30 -23.08 -12.90
N PHE A 145 31.40 -23.33 -11.95
CA PHE A 145 30.52 -24.47 -11.96
C PHE A 145 29.48 -24.36 -13.08
N LEU A 146 28.78 -23.20 -13.19
CA LEU A 146 27.79 -22.94 -14.22
C LEU A 146 28.37 -22.96 -15.64
N GLN A 147 29.66 -22.56 -15.82
CA GLN A 147 30.34 -22.66 -17.10
C GLN A 147 30.62 -24.12 -17.47
N LYS A 148 30.94 -24.97 -16.49
CA LYS A 148 31.23 -26.39 -16.71
C LYS A 148 29.97 -27.22 -16.98
N TYR A 149 28.89 -26.99 -16.23
CA TYR A 149 27.64 -27.73 -16.29
C TYR A 149 26.54 -26.83 -16.86
N LYS A 150 26.50 -26.69 -18.19
CA LYS A 150 25.50 -25.88 -18.90
C LYS A 150 24.09 -26.46 -18.70
N GLY A 151 23.32 -25.94 -17.77
CA GLY A 151 21.94 -26.32 -17.52
C GLY A 151 21.43 -25.71 -16.23
N GLU A 152 20.23 -25.16 -16.22
CA GLU A 152 19.50 -24.59 -15.07
C GLU A 152 20.33 -23.61 -14.20
N ASN A 153 20.53 -22.40 -14.73
CA ASN A 153 21.18 -21.28 -13.99
C ASN A 153 20.49 -20.93 -12.67
N ASP A 154 19.24 -21.36 -12.47
CA ASP A 154 18.40 -20.96 -11.34
C ASP A 154 18.67 -21.76 -10.06
N ALA A 155 19.48 -22.81 -10.09
CA ALA A 155 19.66 -23.73 -8.96
C ALA A 155 20.70 -23.29 -7.95
N ILE A 156 21.56 -22.31 -8.26
CA ILE A 156 22.64 -21.85 -7.36
C ILE A 156 22.25 -20.53 -6.70
N ILE A 157 22.35 -20.51 -5.36
CA ILE A 157 21.99 -19.37 -4.53
C ILE A 157 23.15 -18.38 -4.40
N GLY A 158 24.39 -18.88 -4.18
CA GLY A 158 25.57 -18.08 -3.83
C GLY A 158 26.39 -17.59 -5.03
N HIS A 159 26.40 -16.27 -5.31
CA HIS A 159 27.15 -15.68 -6.44
C HIS A 159 28.34 -14.81 -6.05
N PHE A 160 28.39 -14.26 -4.83
CA PHE A 160 29.35 -13.19 -4.49
C PHE A 160 30.64 -13.66 -3.85
N GLY A 161 30.76 -14.92 -3.38
CA GLY A 161 31.95 -15.44 -2.70
C GLY A 161 32.26 -14.73 -1.37
N LEU A 162 31.26 -14.13 -0.71
CA LEU A 162 31.41 -13.44 0.56
C LEU A 162 30.63 -14.10 1.69
N GLY A 163 29.62 -14.94 1.38
CA GLY A 163 28.72 -15.51 2.36
C GLY A 163 29.42 -16.30 3.47
N PHE A 164 30.47 -17.08 3.14
CA PHE A 164 31.26 -17.85 4.10
C PHE A 164 31.88 -16.97 5.19
N TYR A 165 32.34 -15.78 4.84
CA TYR A 165 33.02 -14.87 5.77
C TYR A 165 32.08 -14.21 6.78
N SER A 166 30.76 -14.33 6.61
CA SER A 166 29.77 -13.92 7.63
C SER A 166 29.95 -14.73 8.93
N SER A 167 30.52 -15.93 8.88
CA SER A 167 30.84 -16.75 10.03
C SER A 167 31.74 -16.02 11.05
N PHE A 168 32.64 -15.13 10.63
CA PHE A 168 33.49 -14.33 11.50
C PHE A 168 32.77 -13.17 12.20
N MET A 169 31.47 -12.97 11.92
CA MET A 169 30.64 -12.03 12.67
C MET A 169 30.31 -12.57 14.05
N VAL A 170 30.20 -13.89 14.18
CA VAL A 170 29.77 -14.58 15.42
C VAL A 170 30.85 -15.47 16.02
N ALA A 171 31.87 -15.86 15.24
CA ALA A 171 32.90 -16.79 15.67
C ALA A 171 34.28 -16.10 15.79
N LYS A 172 34.99 -16.43 16.88
CA LYS A 172 36.40 -16.06 17.09
C LYS A 172 37.36 -16.97 16.31
N GLN A 173 36.92 -18.18 15.95
CA GLN A 173 37.65 -19.13 15.10
C GLN A 173 36.63 -19.93 14.29
N VAL A 174 36.95 -20.19 13.03
CA VAL A 174 36.17 -21.02 12.11
C VAL A 174 37.04 -22.18 11.64
N GLU A 175 36.49 -23.40 11.77
CA GLU A 175 37.11 -24.60 11.18
C GLU A 175 36.17 -25.11 10.07
N LEU A 176 36.81 -25.63 8.99
CA LEU A 176 36.11 -26.25 7.88
C LEU A 176 36.72 -27.62 7.65
N VAL A 177 35.95 -28.69 7.84
CA VAL A 177 36.35 -30.06 7.57
C VAL A 177 35.57 -30.56 6.35
N THR A 178 36.27 -30.90 5.25
CA THR A 178 35.62 -31.23 3.99
C THR A 178 36.24 -32.41 3.29
N LEU A 179 35.43 -33.20 2.60
CA LEU A 179 35.83 -34.29 1.73
C LEU A 179 35.06 -34.14 0.38
N SER A 180 35.80 -34.03 -0.70
CA SER A 180 35.21 -33.98 -2.03
C SER A 180 34.58 -35.31 -2.44
N ALA A 181 33.39 -35.23 -3.11
CA ALA A 181 32.71 -36.41 -3.69
C ALA A 181 33.44 -36.98 -4.93
N ARG A 182 34.50 -36.33 -5.41
CA ARG A 182 35.31 -36.83 -6.52
C ARG A 182 36.18 -38.00 -6.07
N GLU A 183 36.31 -38.99 -6.92
CA GLU A 183 37.06 -40.21 -6.65
C GLU A 183 38.52 -39.91 -6.33
N GLY A 184 39.10 -40.58 -5.31
CA GLY A 184 40.48 -40.39 -4.90
C GLY A 184 40.79 -39.12 -4.09
N SER A 185 39.76 -38.40 -3.64
CA SER A 185 39.94 -37.21 -2.79
C SER A 185 40.27 -37.59 -1.35
N GLU A 186 41.07 -36.74 -0.68
CA GLU A 186 41.38 -36.85 0.75
C GLU A 186 40.71 -35.76 1.54
N ALA A 187 40.30 -36.07 2.79
CA ALA A 187 39.68 -35.11 3.67
C ALA A 187 40.72 -34.10 4.19
N VAL A 188 40.30 -32.85 4.28
CA VAL A 188 41.15 -31.76 4.78
C VAL A 188 40.40 -30.92 5.84
N ARG A 189 41.20 -30.41 6.79
CA ARG A 189 40.76 -29.41 7.77
C ARG A 189 41.44 -28.09 7.47
N TRP A 190 40.65 -27.06 7.32
CA TRP A 190 41.07 -25.67 7.27
C TRP A 190 40.65 -24.95 8.53
N SER A 191 41.50 -24.07 9.08
CA SER A 191 41.08 -23.21 10.18
C SER A 191 41.66 -21.80 10.09
N CYS A 192 40.92 -20.82 10.60
CA CYS A 192 41.29 -19.41 10.63
C CYS A 192 40.61 -18.72 11.82
N ASP A 193 41.30 -17.75 12.42
CA ASP A 193 40.86 -16.92 13.52
C ASP A 193 40.38 -15.53 13.07
N GLY A 194 40.15 -15.34 11.77
CA GLY A 194 39.78 -14.04 11.19
C GLY A 194 40.99 -13.15 10.90
N SER A 195 42.22 -13.61 11.14
CA SER A 195 43.45 -12.98 10.64
C SER A 195 43.71 -13.40 9.17
N PRO A 196 44.65 -12.79 8.46
CA PRO A 196 45.03 -13.22 7.12
C PRO A 196 45.67 -14.62 7.06
N ASN A 197 45.95 -15.22 8.21
CA ASN A 197 46.60 -16.51 8.32
C ASN A 197 45.58 -17.65 8.44
N PHE A 198 45.87 -18.76 7.80
CA PHE A 198 45.09 -19.98 7.90
C PHE A 198 46.00 -21.19 8.12
N SER A 199 45.45 -22.27 8.66
CA SER A 199 46.07 -23.58 8.62
C SER A 199 45.28 -24.53 7.72
N LEU A 200 45.95 -25.44 7.03
CA LEU A 200 45.37 -26.49 6.20
C LEU A 200 46.13 -27.79 6.47
N GLU A 201 45.40 -28.80 6.96
CA GLU A 201 45.97 -30.09 7.35
C GLU A 201 45.12 -31.26 6.88
N ALA A 202 45.64 -32.47 6.88
CA ALA A 202 44.85 -33.68 6.63
C ALA A 202 43.84 -33.90 7.75
N ALA A 203 42.66 -34.40 7.41
CA ALA A 203 41.58 -34.69 8.37
C ALA A 203 41.00 -36.08 8.12
N GLU A 204 40.23 -36.56 9.09
CA GLU A 204 39.43 -37.77 8.95
C GLU A 204 37.96 -37.40 8.72
N ARG A 205 37.44 -37.80 7.56
CA ARG A 205 36.03 -37.72 7.22
C ARG A 205 35.67 -38.89 6.30
N SER A 206 34.63 -39.64 6.64
CA SER A 206 34.23 -40.86 5.93
C SER A 206 33.30 -40.59 4.74
N GLU A 207 32.56 -39.53 4.76
CA GLU A 207 31.53 -39.19 3.76
C GLU A 207 31.78 -37.85 3.11
N PRO A 208 31.52 -37.71 1.79
CA PRO A 208 31.61 -36.42 1.10
C PRO A 208 30.67 -35.36 1.72
N GLY A 209 31.14 -34.11 1.68
CA GLY A 209 30.40 -32.95 2.24
C GLY A 209 31.36 -32.05 3.02
N THR A 210 30.75 -31.09 3.74
CA THR A 210 31.49 -30.09 4.52
C THR A 210 30.87 -29.86 5.88
N ASP A 211 31.71 -29.80 6.93
CA ASP A 211 31.33 -29.30 8.26
C ASP A 211 32.00 -27.93 8.46
N VAL A 212 31.22 -26.93 8.78
CA VAL A 212 31.67 -25.61 9.22
C VAL A 212 31.44 -25.51 10.73
N VAL A 213 32.54 -25.47 11.50
CA VAL A 213 32.49 -25.39 12.96
C VAL A 213 32.82 -23.96 13.39
N LEU A 214 31.90 -23.34 14.07
CA LEU A 214 31.98 -21.96 14.58
C LEU A 214 32.28 -21.99 16.08
N HIS A 215 33.49 -21.54 16.48
CA HIS A 215 33.81 -21.29 17.88
C HIS A 215 33.29 -19.90 18.25
N LEU A 216 32.14 -19.83 18.92
CA LEU A 216 31.42 -18.58 19.15
C LEU A 216 32.20 -17.62 20.06
N MET A 217 32.03 -16.32 19.81
CA MET A 217 32.47 -15.25 20.70
C MET A 217 31.59 -15.20 21.94
N GLU A 218 32.09 -14.65 23.05
CA GLU A 218 31.34 -14.57 24.32
C GLU A 218 30.07 -13.72 24.17
N GLU A 219 30.11 -12.66 23.40
CA GLU A 219 28.98 -11.77 23.10
C GLU A 219 27.91 -12.37 22.17
N GLU A 220 28.24 -13.50 21.51
CA GLU A 220 27.37 -14.15 20.52
C GLU A 220 26.83 -15.52 21.02
N LEU A 221 26.92 -15.80 22.32
CA LEU A 221 26.46 -17.06 22.90
C LEU A 221 24.93 -17.26 22.83
N GLU A 222 24.17 -16.26 22.39
CA GLU A 222 22.74 -16.46 22.10
C GLU A 222 22.51 -17.55 21.04
N TYR A 223 23.46 -17.76 20.12
CA TYR A 223 23.39 -18.77 19.06
C TYR A 223 23.69 -20.21 19.53
N ILE A 224 23.98 -20.40 20.80
CA ILE A 224 24.07 -21.74 21.41
C ILE A 224 22.71 -22.22 21.91
N GLU A 225 21.68 -21.35 21.92
CA GLU A 225 20.33 -21.71 22.31
C GLU A 225 19.55 -22.30 21.14
N PRO A 226 19.06 -23.56 21.23
CA PRO A 226 18.34 -24.22 20.14
C PRO A 226 17.11 -23.46 19.68
N SER A 227 16.42 -22.77 20.59
CA SER A 227 15.25 -21.96 20.26
C SER A 227 15.61 -20.79 19.32
N ARG A 228 16.76 -20.15 19.54
CA ARG A 228 17.25 -19.05 18.70
C ARG A 228 17.59 -19.55 17.28
N ILE A 229 18.32 -20.68 17.19
CA ILE A 229 18.65 -21.29 15.88
C ILE A 229 17.39 -21.76 15.17
N ARG A 230 16.43 -22.37 15.88
CA ARG A 230 15.13 -22.78 15.29
C ARG A 230 14.40 -21.57 14.69
N THR A 231 14.34 -20.46 15.41
CA THR A 231 13.73 -19.21 14.91
C THR A 231 14.42 -18.73 13.63
N LEU A 232 15.75 -18.75 13.59
CA LEU A 232 16.51 -18.32 12.41
C LEU A 232 16.28 -19.24 11.20
N ILE A 233 16.24 -20.56 11.41
CA ILE A 233 15.95 -21.53 10.35
C ILE A 233 14.54 -21.25 9.78
N THR A 234 13.55 -21.10 10.64
CA THR A 234 12.16 -20.83 10.23
C THR A 234 12.04 -19.47 9.51
N THR A 235 12.83 -18.48 9.93
CA THR A 235 12.78 -17.17 9.27
C THR A 235 13.42 -17.17 7.90
N TYR A 236 14.63 -17.72 7.78
CA TYR A 236 15.45 -17.58 6.57
C TYR A 236 15.44 -18.78 5.62
N CYS A 237 15.22 -19.98 6.16
CA CYS A 237 15.50 -21.24 5.48
C CYS A 237 14.27 -22.16 5.35
N ASP A 238 13.08 -21.70 5.76
CA ASP A 238 11.91 -22.53 5.93
C ASP A 238 11.46 -23.26 4.65
N PHE A 239 11.55 -22.60 3.52
CA PHE A 239 11.11 -23.11 2.22
C PHE A 239 12.26 -23.60 1.32
N LEU A 240 13.45 -23.79 1.87
CA LEU A 240 14.53 -24.39 1.11
C LEU A 240 14.19 -25.83 0.71
N PRO A 241 14.53 -26.27 -0.51
CA PRO A 241 14.15 -27.60 -1.01
C PRO A 241 14.94 -28.75 -0.39
N VAL A 242 15.86 -28.42 0.52
CA VAL A 242 16.73 -29.38 1.22
C VAL A 242 16.29 -29.47 2.68
N GLU A 243 16.36 -30.67 3.24
CA GLU A 243 16.06 -30.87 4.66
C GLU A 243 17.08 -30.15 5.55
N VAL A 244 16.59 -29.29 6.47
CA VAL A 244 17.40 -28.62 7.47
C VAL A 244 17.05 -29.18 8.85
N GLN A 245 18.02 -29.87 9.47
CA GLN A 245 17.88 -30.49 10.78
C GLN A 245 18.61 -29.69 11.86
N LEU A 246 17.98 -29.51 13.01
CA LEU A 246 18.59 -29.03 14.24
C LEU A 246 18.57 -30.14 15.28
N GLU A 247 19.74 -30.52 15.78
CA GLU A 247 19.90 -31.64 16.74
C GLU A 247 19.19 -32.93 16.29
N GLY A 248 19.16 -33.18 14.96
CA GLY A 248 18.54 -34.37 14.38
C GLY A 248 17.03 -34.25 14.11
N GLU A 249 16.39 -33.15 14.48
CA GLU A 249 14.99 -32.87 14.16
C GLU A 249 14.87 -31.98 12.93
N THR A 250 14.02 -32.36 11.98
CA THR A 250 13.70 -31.50 10.81
C THR A 250 12.94 -30.27 11.26
N VAL A 251 13.40 -29.09 10.86
CA VAL A 251 12.83 -27.80 11.29
C VAL A 251 12.07 -27.09 10.16
N ASN A 252 12.57 -27.17 8.94
CA ASN A 252 12.01 -26.45 7.81
C ASN A 252 10.89 -27.22 7.09
N LYS A 253 10.01 -26.49 6.38
CA LYS A 253 8.87 -27.07 5.65
C LYS A 253 9.23 -27.69 4.30
N ARG A 254 10.33 -27.28 3.68
CA ARG A 254 10.85 -27.76 2.39
C ARG A 254 9.98 -27.40 1.17
N GLU A 255 8.66 -27.36 1.32
CA GLU A 255 7.75 -27.10 0.21
C GLU A 255 7.36 -25.61 0.14
N ALA A 256 7.59 -25.01 -1.03
CA ALA A 256 7.16 -23.68 -1.38
C ALA A 256 5.91 -23.73 -2.28
N PRO A 257 4.68 -23.58 -1.75
CA PRO A 257 3.46 -23.72 -2.54
C PRO A 257 3.41 -22.79 -3.76
N TRP A 258 4.02 -21.63 -3.69
CA TRP A 258 4.08 -20.67 -4.81
C TRP A 258 4.92 -21.13 -6.00
N ARG A 259 5.70 -22.21 -5.87
CA ARG A 259 6.46 -22.82 -6.98
C ARG A 259 5.67 -23.93 -7.69
N LYS A 260 4.59 -24.40 -7.07
CA LYS A 260 3.70 -25.39 -7.70
C LYS A 260 2.84 -24.73 -8.78
N SER A 261 2.38 -25.51 -9.74
CA SER A 261 1.37 -25.01 -10.69
C SER A 261 0.07 -24.67 -9.94
N PRO A 262 -0.63 -23.57 -10.28
CA PRO A 262 -1.94 -23.26 -9.69
C PRO A 262 -2.95 -24.42 -9.81
N ARG A 263 -2.80 -25.31 -10.79
CA ARG A 263 -3.68 -26.48 -11.00
C ARG A 263 -3.46 -27.59 -9.98
N ASP A 264 -2.30 -27.59 -9.34
CA ASP A 264 -1.90 -28.62 -8.37
C ASP A 264 -2.23 -28.20 -6.93
N LEU A 265 -2.83 -27.01 -6.74
CA LEU A 265 -3.20 -26.45 -5.45
C LEU A 265 -4.71 -26.31 -5.33
N SER A 266 -5.23 -26.69 -4.18
CA SER A 266 -6.62 -26.41 -3.78
C SER A 266 -6.73 -25.08 -3.03
N ASP A 267 -7.93 -24.53 -2.91
CA ASP A 267 -8.20 -23.33 -2.11
C ASP A 267 -7.71 -23.48 -0.66
N ASN A 268 -7.79 -24.70 -0.12
CA ASN A 268 -7.30 -24.98 1.23
C ASN A 268 -5.78 -24.81 1.36
N ASP A 269 -5.00 -25.19 0.34
CA ASP A 269 -3.54 -25.02 0.34
C ASP A 269 -3.16 -23.54 0.41
N TYR A 270 -3.89 -22.66 -0.30
CA TYR A 270 -3.68 -21.21 -0.24
C TYR A 270 -4.04 -20.65 1.14
N ILE A 271 -5.14 -21.09 1.74
CA ILE A 271 -5.58 -20.63 3.06
C ILE A 271 -4.62 -21.12 4.16
N GLU A 272 -4.15 -22.37 4.09
CA GLU A 272 -3.18 -22.92 5.05
C GLU A 272 -1.85 -22.18 4.98
N LEU A 273 -1.34 -21.88 3.77
CA LEU A 273 -0.14 -21.05 3.61
C LEU A 273 -0.34 -19.66 4.22
N TYR A 274 -1.48 -19.02 3.97
CA TYR A 274 -1.77 -17.70 4.54
C TYR A 274 -1.78 -17.71 6.07
N ARG A 275 -2.49 -18.67 6.68
CA ARG A 275 -2.54 -18.86 8.14
C ARG A 275 -1.18 -19.17 8.74
N TYR A 276 -0.34 -19.86 8.01
CA TYR A 276 1.03 -20.16 8.42
C TYR A 276 1.91 -18.90 8.41
N LEU A 277 1.87 -18.13 7.34
CA LEU A 277 2.68 -16.91 7.19
C LEU A 277 2.22 -15.78 8.12
N TYR A 278 0.90 -15.73 8.41
CA TYR A 278 0.25 -14.64 9.16
C TYR A 278 -0.66 -15.21 10.26
N PRO A 279 -0.08 -15.83 11.30
CA PRO A 279 -0.86 -16.38 12.40
C PRO A 279 -1.66 -15.25 13.08
N PHE A 280 -2.88 -15.60 13.53
CA PHE A 280 -3.83 -14.67 14.18
C PHE A 280 -4.50 -13.64 13.25
N GLN A 281 -4.30 -13.72 11.96
CA GLN A 281 -5.07 -12.97 10.96
C GLN A 281 -6.28 -13.79 10.51
N GLY A 282 -7.37 -13.12 10.16
CA GLY A 282 -8.52 -13.79 9.53
C GLY A 282 -8.15 -14.36 8.14
N ASP A 283 -9.02 -15.19 7.56
CA ASP A 283 -8.79 -15.72 6.22
C ASP A 283 -8.74 -14.63 5.15
N PRO A 284 -7.94 -14.81 4.08
CA PRO A 284 -7.86 -13.86 2.99
C PRO A 284 -9.14 -13.85 2.18
N LEU A 285 -9.47 -12.72 1.55
CA LEU A 285 -10.63 -12.59 0.66
C LEU A 285 -10.41 -13.35 -0.65
N LEU A 286 -9.23 -13.16 -1.21
CA LEU A 286 -8.80 -13.78 -2.46
C LEU A 286 -7.28 -13.75 -2.56
N TRP A 287 -6.75 -14.46 -3.57
CA TRP A 287 -5.31 -14.50 -3.84
C TRP A 287 -5.02 -14.42 -5.32
N VAL A 288 -3.80 -13.99 -5.61
CA VAL A 288 -3.20 -13.94 -6.94
C VAL A 288 -1.99 -14.85 -6.94
N HIS A 289 -2.03 -15.94 -7.69
CA HIS A 289 -0.88 -16.83 -7.87
C HIS A 289 -0.03 -16.33 -9.05
N LEU A 290 1.18 -15.93 -8.76
CA LEU A 290 2.19 -15.52 -9.72
C LEU A 290 3.05 -16.74 -10.05
N ASN A 291 3.03 -17.17 -11.31
CA ASN A 291 3.88 -18.26 -11.79
C ASN A 291 4.21 -17.98 -13.26
N THR A 292 5.37 -17.40 -13.50
CA THR A 292 5.82 -17.01 -14.83
C THR A 292 7.34 -17.04 -14.91
N ASP A 293 7.86 -17.40 -16.07
CA ASP A 293 9.29 -17.46 -16.44
C ASP A 293 9.65 -16.37 -17.47
N TYR A 294 8.64 -15.68 -18.02
CA TYR A 294 8.84 -14.61 -19.01
C TYR A 294 7.84 -13.46 -18.80
N PRO A 295 8.23 -12.19 -18.86
CA PRO A 295 9.57 -11.63 -19.11
C PRO A 295 10.51 -11.68 -17.90
N TYR A 296 10.00 -12.12 -16.74
CA TYR A 296 10.74 -12.29 -15.50
C TYR A 296 10.43 -13.66 -14.92
N ASN A 297 11.44 -14.31 -14.35
CA ASN A 297 11.23 -15.47 -13.51
C ASN A 297 10.66 -15.00 -12.17
N LEU A 298 9.33 -15.04 -12.06
CA LEU A 298 8.58 -14.49 -10.95
C LEU A 298 7.55 -15.49 -10.48
N GLN A 299 7.66 -15.89 -9.23
CA GLN A 299 6.74 -16.80 -8.56
C GLN A 299 6.25 -16.14 -7.28
N GLY A 300 5.08 -16.52 -6.80
CA GLY A 300 4.56 -15.96 -5.58
C GLY A 300 3.07 -16.17 -5.43
N ILE A 301 2.59 -15.87 -4.23
CA ILE A 301 1.15 -15.81 -3.93
C ILE A 301 0.91 -14.53 -3.16
N LEU A 302 0.11 -13.65 -3.72
CA LEU A 302 -0.31 -12.41 -3.09
C LEU A 302 -1.75 -12.55 -2.61
N TYR A 303 -2.02 -12.11 -1.39
CA TYR A 303 -3.33 -12.22 -0.74
C TYR A 303 -3.90 -10.84 -0.50
N PHE A 304 -5.20 -10.70 -0.74
CA PHE A 304 -5.99 -9.55 -0.29
C PHE A 304 -6.49 -9.86 1.12
N PRO A 305 -5.99 -9.16 2.14
CA PRO A 305 -6.49 -9.31 3.51
C PRO A 305 -7.89 -8.70 3.63
N LYS A 306 -8.69 -9.21 4.56
CA LYS A 306 -9.90 -8.53 4.98
C LYS A 306 -9.49 -7.28 5.78
N SER A 307 -9.69 -6.11 5.19
CA SER A 307 -9.33 -4.82 5.81
C SER A 307 -10.54 -4.19 6.46
N SER A 308 -10.37 -3.64 7.67
CA SER A 308 -11.43 -2.97 8.41
C SER A 308 -11.26 -1.45 8.48
N GLY A 309 -10.30 -0.84 7.78
CA GLY A 309 -10.14 0.61 7.78
C GLY A 309 -8.79 1.16 7.31
N ARG A 310 -8.65 2.48 7.44
CA ARG A 310 -7.49 3.26 6.96
C ARG A 310 -6.15 2.87 7.59
N ALA A 311 -6.15 2.39 8.84
CA ALA A 311 -4.93 2.05 9.58
C ALA A 311 -4.15 0.85 9.02
N ASP A 312 -4.82 -0.03 8.24
CA ASP A 312 -4.19 -1.24 7.69
C ASP A 312 -3.39 -0.97 6.40
N TRP A 313 -3.54 0.23 5.82
CA TRP A 313 -2.94 0.60 4.52
C TRP A 313 -1.44 0.85 4.55
N GLU A 314 -0.87 1.12 5.71
CA GLU A 314 0.58 1.43 5.84
C GLU A 314 1.43 0.20 6.16
N LYS A 315 0.82 -0.95 6.46
CA LYS A 315 1.50 -2.16 6.91
C LYS A 315 1.45 -3.27 5.86
N GLY A 316 2.14 -3.07 4.76
CA GLY A 316 2.38 -4.16 3.80
C GLY A 316 3.33 -5.19 4.39
N GLU A 317 2.98 -6.47 4.29
CA GLU A 317 3.76 -7.60 4.78
C GLU A 317 4.00 -8.64 3.67
N ILE A 318 4.45 -8.17 2.51
CA ILE A 318 4.83 -9.10 1.44
C ILE A 318 6.29 -9.52 1.67
N LYS A 319 6.49 -10.81 1.83
CA LYS A 319 7.81 -11.40 2.05
C LYS A 319 8.51 -11.66 0.72
N LEU A 320 9.74 -11.15 0.60
CA LEU A 320 10.57 -11.38 -0.57
C LEU A 320 11.48 -12.56 -0.35
N TYR A 321 11.48 -13.45 -1.33
CA TYR A 321 12.40 -14.57 -1.45
C TYR A 321 13.21 -14.46 -2.74
N CYS A 322 14.37 -15.07 -2.73
CA CYS A 322 15.20 -15.30 -3.91
C CYS A 322 15.67 -16.75 -3.88
N ASN A 323 15.19 -17.57 -4.82
CA ASN A 323 15.42 -19.01 -4.82
C ASN A 323 15.08 -19.67 -3.48
N ASN A 324 13.87 -19.41 -2.96
CA ASN A 324 13.34 -19.91 -1.69
C ASN A 324 14.08 -19.42 -0.42
N VAL A 325 15.09 -18.55 -0.55
CA VAL A 325 15.77 -17.94 0.59
C VAL A 325 15.11 -16.61 0.92
N PHE A 326 14.72 -16.42 2.17
CA PHE A 326 14.14 -15.15 2.62
C PHE A 326 15.15 -14.01 2.53
N VAL A 327 14.69 -12.89 1.97
CA VAL A 327 15.49 -11.67 1.75
C VAL A 327 15.03 -10.55 2.67
N SER A 328 13.74 -10.21 2.61
CA SER A 328 13.18 -9.06 3.32
C SER A 328 11.65 -9.18 3.44
N ASP A 329 11.08 -8.57 4.47
CA ASP A 329 9.64 -8.36 4.63
C ASP A 329 9.19 -6.95 4.18
N SER A 330 10.12 -6.12 3.71
CA SER A 330 9.87 -4.77 3.21
C SER A 330 10.24 -4.68 1.73
N ILE A 331 9.20 -4.65 0.87
CA ILE A 331 9.37 -4.60 -0.59
C ILE A 331 8.75 -3.35 -1.21
N LYS A 332 8.82 -2.23 -0.49
CA LYS A 332 8.24 -0.95 -0.93
C LYS A 332 8.73 -0.48 -2.30
N GLU A 333 9.92 -0.95 -2.70
CA GLU A 333 10.53 -0.65 -3.99
C GLU A 333 10.08 -1.59 -5.11
N VAL A 334 9.56 -2.78 -4.77
CA VAL A 334 9.21 -3.83 -5.75
C VAL A 334 7.79 -3.68 -6.25
N VAL A 335 6.85 -3.33 -5.37
CA VAL A 335 5.44 -3.21 -5.74
C VAL A 335 4.99 -1.76 -5.70
N PRO A 336 4.04 -1.35 -6.56
CA PRO A 336 3.41 -0.04 -6.47
C PRO A 336 2.81 0.21 -5.09
N ARG A 337 2.78 1.49 -4.68
CA ARG A 337 2.33 1.89 -3.34
C ARG A 337 0.92 1.39 -3.00
N TYR A 338 0.00 1.42 -3.94
CA TYR A 338 -1.38 0.95 -3.75
C TYR A 338 -1.51 -0.55 -3.55
N LEU A 339 -0.46 -1.35 -3.84
CA LEU A 339 -0.41 -2.79 -3.58
C LEU A 339 0.33 -3.14 -2.27
N LEU A 340 0.91 -2.16 -1.57
CA LEU A 340 1.62 -2.41 -0.31
C LEU A 340 0.78 -3.08 0.77
N PRO A 341 -0.54 -2.83 0.89
CA PRO A 341 -1.36 -3.53 1.87
C PRO A 341 -1.59 -5.01 1.60
N LEU A 342 -1.22 -5.52 0.41
CA LEU A 342 -1.26 -6.95 0.14
C LEU A 342 -0.28 -7.71 1.05
N ARG A 343 -0.59 -8.96 1.29
CA ARG A 343 0.25 -9.91 2.02
C ARG A 343 0.69 -11.03 1.11
N GLY A 344 1.65 -11.83 1.55
CA GLY A 344 2.05 -12.99 0.77
C GLY A 344 3.54 -13.08 0.52
N VAL A 345 3.87 -13.69 -0.60
CA VAL A 345 5.24 -14.02 -0.99
C VAL A 345 5.47 -13.61 -2.44
N ILE A 346 6.65 -13.04 -2.68
CA ILE A 346 7.24 -12.89 -4.01
C ILE A 346 8.60 -13.59 -3.99
N ASP A 347 8.86 -14.48 -4.93
CA ASP A 347 10.13 -15.19 -5.11
C ASP A 347 10.62 -14.97 -6.55
N SER A 348 11.79 -14.34 -6.69
CA SER A 348 12.35 -14.04 -8.00
C SER A 348 13.87 -13.92 -7.94
N PRO A 349 14.61 -14.64 -8.78
CA PRO A 349 16.05 -14.45 -8.97
C PRO A 349 16.38 -13.19 -9.76
N ASP A 350 15.42 -12.62 -10.49
CA ASP A 350 15.64 -11.43 -11.34
C ASP A 350 15.64 -10.11 -10.56
N ILE A 351 15.25 -10.15 -9.28
CA ILE A 351 15.30 -8.97 -8.42
C ILE A 351 16.74 -8.71 -7.99
N PRO A 352 17.32 -7.55 -8.36
CA PRO A 352 18.69 -7.24 -8.01
C PRO A 352 18.85 -6.99 -6.51
N LEU A 353 19.61 -7.81 -5.86
CA LEU A 353 19.94 -7.71 -4.45
C LEU A 353 21.30 -7.07 -4.24
N ASN A 354 21.49 -6.42 -3.10
CA ASN A 354 22.82 -6.03 -2.66
C ASN A 354 23.66 -7.28 -2.31
N VAL A 355 24.95 -7.09 -2.05
CA VAL A 355 25.88 -8.18 -1.75
C VAL A 355 25.45 -8.99 -0.53
N SER A 356 24.87 -8.35 0.47
CA SER A 356 24.35 -9.01 1.68
C SER A 356 22.96 -9.60 1.53
N ARG A 357 22.31 -9.46 0.39
CA ARG A 357 20.91 -9.88 0.16
C ARG A 357 19.91 -9.37 1.20
N SER A 358 20.25 -8.30 1.92
CA SER A 358 19.38 -7.69 2.94
C SER A 358 18.64 -6.45 2.45
N ALA A 359 19.00 -5.97 1.25
CA ALA A 359 18.36 -4.80 0.64
C ALA A 359 18.33 -4.92 -0.89
N LEU A 360 17.34 -4.26 -1.46
CA LEU A 360 17.14 -4.18 -2.90
C LEU A 360 17.99 -3.07 -3.51
N GLN A 361 18.47 -3.31 -4.72
CA GLN A 361 19.02 -2.24 -5.55
C GLN A 361 17.89 -1.68 -6.39
N THR A 362 17.47 -0.44 -6.10
CA THR A 362 16.40 0.22 -6.85
C THR A 362 16.88 0.56 -8.25
N ASP A 363 16.53 -0.28 -9.20
CA ASP A 363 16.84 -0.08 -10.61
C ASP A 363 15.58 -0.09 -11.50
N ARG A 364 15.79 0.00 -12.81
CA ARG A 364 14.70 -0.03 -13.79
C ARG A 364 13.97 -1.39 -13.80
N ARG A 365 14.65 -2.50 -13.50
CA ARG A 365 14.07 -3.84 -13.51
C ARG A 365 13.06 -4.00 -12.39
N VAL A 366 13.39 -3.54 -11.18
CA VAL A 366 12.49 -3.57 -10.01
C VAL A 366 11.17 -2.88 -10.34
N ARG A 367 11.22 -1.68 -10.93
CA ARG A 367 9.99 -0.95 -11.35
C ARG A 367 9.19 -1.71 -12.41
N SER A 368 9.87 -2.37 -13.34
CA SER A 368 9.20 -3.16 -14.38
C SER A 368 8.54 -4.42 -13.83
N ILE A 369 9.16 -5.06 -12.83
CA ILE A 369 8.55 -6.19 -12.10
C ILE A 369 7.31 -5.70 -11.34
N GLY A 370 7.37 -4.54 -10.67
CA GLY A 370 6.22 -3.95 -9.99
C GLY A 370 5.04 -3.70 -10.91
N ALA A 371 5.28 -3.14 -12.09
CA ALA A 371 4.24 -2.93 -13.11
C ALA A 371 3.66 -4.28 -13.62
N PHE A 372 4.49 -5.31 -13.73
CA PHE A 372 4.03 -6.63 -14.12
C PHE A 372 3.17 -7.28 -13.04
N VAL A 373 3.55 -7.16 -11.76
CA VAL A 373 2.74 -7.62 -10.61
C VAL A 373 1.38 -6.91 -10.62
N ALA A 374 1.37 -5.57 -10.77
CA ALA A 374 0.15 -4.77 -10.83
C ALA A 374 -0.80 -5.26 -11.95
N LYS A 375 -0.25 -5.53 -13.14
CA LYS A 375 -1.02 -6.11 -14.24
C LYS A 375 -1.66 -7.45 -13.86
N LYS A 376 -0.90 -8.36 -13.25
CA LYS A 376 -1.42 -9.68 -12.83
C LYS A 376 -2.50 -9.58 -11.77
N VAL A 377 -2.36 -8.63 -10.85
CA VAL A 377 -3.39 -8.30 -9.86
C VAL A 377 -4.66 -7.83 -10.57
N GLY A 378 -4.56 -6.89 -11.50
CA GLY A 378 -5.71 -6.42 -12.28
C GLY A 378 -6.37 -7.53 -13.12
N ASP A 379 -5.57 -8.42 -13.74
CA ASP A 379 -6.09 -9.58 -14.50
C ASP A 379 -6.93 -10.51 -13.58
N ARG A 380 -6.44 -10.78 -12.36
CA ARG A 380 -7.17 -11.62 -11.38
C ARG A 380 -8.46 -10.97 -10.88
N LEU A 381 -8.45 -9.66 -10.66
CA LEU A 381 -9.67 -8.91 -10.29
C LEU A 381 -10.72 -8.99 -11.41
N LYS A 382 -10.31 -8.84 -12.68
CA LYS A 382 -11.20 -9.01 -13.84
C LYS A 382 -11.80 -10.42 -13.91
N GLU A 383 -10.97 -11.41 -13.71
CA GLU A 383 -11.40 -12.81 -13.71
C GLU A 383 -12.47 -13.05 -12.64
N LEU A 384 -12.21 -12.63 -11.38
CA LEU A 384 -13.15 -12.77 -10.28
C LEU A 384 -14.48 -12.05 -10.56
N HIS A 385 -14.41 -10.81 -11.03
CA HIS A 385 -15.62 -10.04 -11.37
C HIS A 385 -16.47 -10.72 -12.44
N ARG A 386 -15.83 -11.38 -13.42
CA ARG A 386 -16.53 -12.11 -14.48
C ARG A 386 -17.10 -13.46 -14.03
N GLU A 387 -16.33 -14.22 -13.22
CA GLU A 387 -16.67 -15.59 -12.85
C GLU A 387 -17.59 -15.67 -11.63
N ASP A 388 -17.40 -14.78 -10.67
CA ASP A 388 -18.21 -14.71 -9.45
C ASP A 388 -18.45 -13.24 -9.06
N PRO A 389 -19.37 -12.56 -9.77
CA PRO A 389 -19.70 -11.16 -9.49
C PRO A 389 -20.18 -10.93 -8.04
N LYS A 390 -20.88 -11.93 -7.47
CA LYS A 390 -21.38 -11.84 -6.10
C LYS A 390 -20.22 -11.83 -5.09
N ARG A 391 -19.29 -12.76 -5.19
CA ARG A 391 -18.08 -12.79 -4.33
C ARG A 391 -17.25 -11.52 -4.49
N TYR A 392 -17.18 -10.98 -5.71
CA TYR A 392 -16.51 -9.70 -5.97
C TYR A 392 -17.21 -8.56 -5.23
N ALA A 393 -18.54 -8.47 -5.31
CA ALA A 393 -19.35 -7.48 -4.62
C ALA A 393 -19.25 -7.62 -3.08
N ASP A 394 -19.31 -8.84 -2.55
CA ASP A 394 -19.14 -9.14 -1.12
C ASP A 394 -17.75 -8.73 -0.59
N SER A 395 -16.73 -8.75 -1.46
CA SER A 395 -15.36 -8.33 -1.14
C SER A 395 -15.12 -6.84 -1.36
N TRP A 396 -16.08 -6.10 -1.93
CA TRP A 396 -15.88 -4.76 -2.45
C TRP A 396 -15.40 -3.74 -1.41
N GLU A 397 -15.94 -3.75 -0.21
CA GLU A 397 -15.52 -2.82 0.86
C GLU A 397 -14.01 -2.86 1.12
N SER A 398 -13.42 -4.06 1.05
CA SER A 398 -11.98 -4.23 1.21
C SER A 398 -11.18 -3.99 -0.07
N LEU A 399 -11.77 -4.25 -1.26
CA LEU A 399 -11.11 -4.09 -2.57
C LEU A 399 -11.14 -2.65 -3.07
N ALA A 400 -12.19 -1.88 -2.75
CA ALA A 400 -12.41 -0.54 -3.27
C ALA A 400 -11.20 0.40 -3.09
N PRO A 401 -10.56 0.49 -1.92
CA PRO A 401 -9.40 1.34 -1.74
C PRO A 401 -8.23 0.95 -2.67
N PHE A 402 -7.90 -0.35 -2.83
CA PHE A 402 -6.83 -0.80 -3.73
C PHE A 402 -7.08 -0.37 -5.17
N ILE A 403 -8.31 -0.60 -5.63
CA ILE A 403 -8.70 -0.32 -7.00
C ILE A 403 -8.73 1.18 -7.25
N LYS A 404 -9.37 1.95 -6.36
CA LYS A 404 -9.53 3.39 -6.52
C LYS A 404 -8.21 4.16 -6.39
N ILE A 405 -7.37 3.83 -5.39
CA ILE A 405 -6.04 4.45 -5.24
C ILE A 405 -5.15 4.05 -6.43
N GLY A 406 -5.15 2.76 -6.79
CA GLY A 406 -4.37 2.27 -7.92
C GLY A 406 -4.74 2.95 -9.24
N ALA A 407 -6.04 3.17 -9.49
CA ALA A 407 -6.50 3.90 -10.66
C ALA A 407 -6.04 5.38 -10.67
N MET A 408 -5.97 6.03 -9.51
CA MET A 408 -5.49 7.41 -9.41
C MET A 408 -3.96 7.52 -9.56
N GLU A 409 -3.20 6.51 -9.16
CA GLU A 409 -1.73 6.53 -9.17
C GLU A 409 -1.12 5.94 -10.47
N ASP A 410 -1.81 5.02 -11.15
CA ASP A 410 -1.31 4.31 -12.33
C ASP A 410 -2.35 4.30 -13.46
N GLU A 411 -2.05 5.04 -14.52
CA GLU A 411 -2.96 5.20 -15.67
C GLU A 411 -3.25 3.86 -16.38
N LYS A 412 -2.26 2.97 -16.51
CA LYS A 412 -2.46 1.64 -17.13
C LYS A 412 -3.33 0.75 -16.27
N PHE A 413 -3.15 0.82 -14.96
CA PHE A 413 -4.01 0.12 -14.03
C PHE A 413 -5.42 0.71 -14.05
N ALA A 414 -5.57 2.04 -14.13
CA ALA A 414 -6.87 2.70 -14.29
C ALA A 414 -7.65 2.17 -15.50
N ASP A 415 -7.01 2.09 -16.67
CA ASP A 415 -7.63 1.55 -17.89
C ASP A 415 -8.02 0.07 -17.71
N GLN A 416 -7.21 -0.68 -16.96
CA GLN A 416 -7.46 -2.09 -16.70
C GLN A 416 -8.67 -2.30 -15.78
N VAL A 417 -8.86 -1.45 -14.76
CA VAL A 417 -9.89 -1.65 -13.72
C VAL A 417 -11.11 -0.73 -13.87
N ALA A 418 -11.18 0.07 -14.92
CA ALA A 418 -12.26 1.05 -15.11
C ALA A 418 -13.67 0.46 -15.01
N GLU A 419 -13.87 -0.74 -15.58
CA GLU A 419 -15.15 -1.46 -15.57
C GLU A 419 -15.39 -2.27 -14.30
N LEU A 420 -14.43 -2.33 -13.40
CA LEU A 420 -14.48 -3.13 -12.17
C LEU A 420 -14.90 -2.30 -10.94
N VAL A 421 -14.92 -0.97 -11.07
CA VAL A 421 -15.30 -0.09 -9.95
C VAL A 421 -16.78 -0.23 -9.68
N LEU A 422 -17.08 -0.71 -8.46
CA LEU A 422 -18.47 -0.79 -7.98
C LEU A 422 -18.80 0.39 -7.07
N TYR A 423 -20.07 0.68 -7.03
CA TYR A 423 -20.70 1.58 -6.07
C TYR A 423 -21.89 0.88 -5.44
N GLY A 424 -22.11 1.06 -4.15
CA GLY A 424 -23.40 0.74 -3.57
C GLY A 424 -24.50 1.51 -4.29
N THR A 425 -25.71 0.98 -4.35
CA THR A 425 -26.83 1.66 -5.01
C THR A 425 -28.12 1.51 -4.22
N THR A 426 -29.01 2.51 -4.36
CA THR A 426 -30.35 2.45 -3.81
C THR A 426 -31.34 1.63 -4.66
N ALA A 427 -30.94 1.20 -5.85
CA ALA A 427 -31.73 0.29 -6.68
C ALA A 427 -31.74 -1.11 -6.08
N ALA A 428 -32.83 -1.83 -6.30
CA ALA A 428 -32.93 -3.22 -5.87
C ALA A 428 -31.97 -4.12 -6.67
N ALA A 429 -31.38 -5.10 -6.00
CA ALA A 429 -30.54 -6.10 -6.67
C ALA A 429 -31.35 -6.85 -7.74
N ALA A 430 -30.71 -7.12 -8.87
CA ALA A 430 -31.30 -7.90 -9.96
C ALA A 430 -31.07 -9.40 -9.72
N GLU A 431 -31.94 -10.25 -10.31
CA GLU A 431 -31.80 -11.70 -10.32
C GLU A 431 -31.27 -12.16 -11.69
N GLY A 432 -30.45 -13.21 -11.72
CA GLY A 432 -29.95 -13.81 -12.96
C GLY A 432 -28.46 -14.11 -12.94
N ASP A 433 -27.95 -14.61 -14.07
CA ASP A 433 -26.54 -15.02 -14.22
C ASP A 433 -25.56 -13.84 -14.31
N SER A 434 -26.05 -12.65 -14.69
CA SER A 434 -25.25 -11.43 -14.78
C SER A 434 -26.07 -10.26 -14.22
N PRO A 435 -26.31 -10.24 -12.90
CA PRO A 435 -27.16 -9.25 -12.27
C PRO A 435 -26.52 -7.86 -12.28
N ASP A 436 -27.34 -6.84 -12.60
CA ASP A 436 -26.98 -5.44 -12.40
C ASP A 436 -28.25 -4.65 -11.98
N PRO A 437 -28.35 -4.20 -10.73
CA PRO A 437 -27.33 -4.25 -9.66
C PRO A 437 -27.01 -5.65 -9.11
N ILE A 438 -25.73 -5.85 -8.75
CA ILE A 438 -25.22 -7.12 -8.20
C ILE A 438 -25.64 -7.21 -6.72
N PRO A 439 -26.23 -8.35 -6.27
CA PRO A 439 -26.51 -8.55 -4.86
C PRO A 439 -25.25 -8.70 -4.02
N GLY A 440 -25.16 -7.96 -2.93
CA GLY A 440 -24.06 -8.05 -1.94
C GLY A 440 -24.54 -8.52 -0.57
N GLU A 441 -23.60 -8.58 0.39
CA GLU A 441 -23.92 -8.94 1.78
C GLU A 441 -24.88 -7.93 2.44
N ALA A 442 -25.59 -8.39 3.47
CA ALA A 442 -26.50 -7.58 4.30
C ALA A 442 -27.59 -6.83 3.52
N GLY A 443 -27.97 -7.32 2.32
CA GLY A 443 -29.01 -6.70 1.49
C GLY A 443 -28.53 -5.47 0.71
N LYS A 444 -27.25 -5.18 0.69
CA LYS A 444 -26.66 -4.16 -0.19
C LYS A 444 -26.74 -4.61 -1.65
N ALA A 445 -26.88 -3.65 -2.55
CA ALA A 445 -26.78 -3.86 -3.98
C ALA A 445 -25.64 -3.00 -4.54
N TYR A 446 -24.92 -3.53 -5.52
CA TYR A 446 -23.78 -2.84 -6.13
C TYR A 446 -23.96 -2.75 -7.63
N THR A 447 -23.49 -1.66 -8.22
CA THR A 447 -23.51 -1.43 -9.66
C THR A 447 -22.24 -0.78 -10.15
N THR A 448 -21.91 -0.98 -11.42
CA THR A 448 -20.88 -0.20 -12.11
C THR A 448 -21.44 1.16 -12.56
N LEU A 449 -20.54 2.10 -12.87
CA LEU A 449 -20.96 3.38 -13.44
C LEU A 449 -21.67 3.21 -14.79
N ALA A 450 -21.26 2.24 -15.59
CA ALA A 450 -21.92 1.91 -16.85
C ALA A 450 -23.34 1.34 -16.63
N GLY A 451 -23.49 0.42 -15.68
CA GLY A 451 -24.80 -0.13 -15.30
C GLY A 451 -25.74 0.93 -14.76
N TYR A 452 -25.28 1.79 -13.86
CA TYR A 452 -26.06 2.92 -13.38
C TYR A 452 -26.53 3.81 -14.53
N ARG A 453 -25.61 4.23 -15.42
CA ARG A 453 -25.97 5.09 -16.58
C ARG A 453 -26.96 4.44 -17.54
N SER A 454 -26.90 3.11 -17.71
CA SER A 454 -27.85 2.40 -18.58
C SER A 454 -29.29 2.44 -18.09
N ARG A 455 -29.50 2.64 -16.78
CA ARG A 455 -30.82 2.74 -16.15
C ARG A 455 -31.34 4.17 -16.06
N LEU A 456 -30.53 5.18 -16.38
CA LEU A 456 -30.93 6.58 -16.35
C LEU A 456 -31.74 6.94 -17.60
N ASP A 457 -32.93 7.55 -17.41
CA ASP A 457 -33.77 8.05 -18.49
C ASP A 457 -33.34 9.44 -18.99
N GLY A 458 -33.24 9.60 -20.29
CA GLY A 458 -33.14 10.80 -21.14
C GLY A 458 -32.52 12.08 -20.54
N ALA A 459 -33.28 12.86 -19.79
CA ALA A 459 -32.85 14.14 -19.21
C ALA A 459 -31.85 14.01 -18.06
N ASN A 460 -31.88 12.90 -17.32
CA ASN A 460 -31.03 12.64 -16.16
C ASN A 460 -29.71 11.91 -16.52
N ALA A 461 -29.55 11.48 -17.76
CA ALA A 461 -28.39 10.70 -18.23
C ALA A 461 -27.01 11.41 -18.05
N LYS A 462 -27.00 12.70 -17.76
CA LYS A 462 -25.78 13.50 -17.59
C LYS A 462 -25.38 13.73 -16.14
N ARG A 463 -26.25 13.39 -15.18
CA ARG A 463 -26.00 13.62 -13.74
C ARG A 463 -25.96 12.31 -13.00
N ILE A 464 -24.91 12.10 -12.25
CA ILE A 464 -24.73 10.93 -11.40
C ILE A 464 -24.97 11.37 -9.97
N LEU A 465 -26.11 10.95 -9.41
CA LEU A 465 -26.44 11.24 -8.02
C LEU A 465 -25.66 10.32 -7.09
N TYR A 466 -25.07 10.90 -6.04
CA TYR A 466 -24.36 10.10 -5.06
C TYR A 466 -24.56 10.59 -3.63
N CYS A 467 -24.41 9.66 -2.68
CA CYS A 467 -24.47 9.85 -1.25
C CYS A 467 -23.20 9.34 -0.60
N THR A 468 -22.60 10.09 0.31
CA THR A 468 -21.36 9.72 1.01
C THR A 468 -21.57 9.30 2.46
N ASP A 469 -22.74 9.64 3.03
CA ASP A 469 -23.13 9.33 4.40
C ASP A 469 -24.65 9.16 4.44
N GLU A 470 -25.13 7.93 4.43
CA GLU A 470 -26.54 7.62 4.42
C GLU A 470 -27.29 8.17 5.64
N ALA A 471 -26.64 8.19 6.81
CA ALA A 471 -27.24 8.71 8.04
C ALA A 471 -27.31 10.23 8.03
N GLY A 472 -26.20 10.90 7.73
CA GLY A 472 -26.12 12.37 7.67
C GLY A 472 -26.89 12.99 6.51
N GLN A 473 -27.15 12.23 5.45
CA GLN A 473 -27.87 12.69 4.25
C GLN A 473 -29.24 12.03 4.08
N ALA A 474 -29.73 11.36 5.13
CA ALA A 474 -30.97 10.56 5.07
C ALA A 474 -32.18 11.33 4.53
N GLY A 475 -32.37 12.60 4.92
CA GLY A 475 -33.50 13.44 4.46
C GLY A 475 -33.42 13.74 2.95
N ALA A 476 -32.26 14.10 2.45
CA ALA A 476 -32.01 14.35 1.03
C ALA A 476 -32.13 13.05 0.22
N LEU A 477 -31.52 11.97 0.72
CA LEU A 477 -31.58 10.65 0.09
C LEU A 477 -33.02 10.14 -0.02
N ALA A 478 -33.84 10.28 1.04
CA ALA A 478 -35.28 9.91 1.04
C ALA A 478 -36.06 10.72 0.01
N LEU A 479 -35.76 12.02 -0.11
CA LEU A 479 -36.41 12.89 -1.09
C LEU A 479 -36.14 12.40 -2.53
N TRP A 480 -34.92 12.12 -2.87
CA TRP A 480 -34.57 11.61 -4.20
C TRP A 480 -35.19 10.23 -4.46
N LYS A 481 -35.13 9.31 -3.49
CA LYS A 481 -35.80 8.00 -3.58
C LYS A 481 -37.30 8.09 -3.79
N SER A 482 -37.99 9.06 -3.15
CA SER A 482 -39.41 9.27 -3.33
C SER A 482 -39.81 9.69 -4.75
N GLN A 483 -38.87 10.25 -5.49
CA GLN A 483 -39.03 10.60 -6.92
C GLN A 483 -38.56 9.47 -7.87
N GLY A 484 -38.29 8.29 -7.34
CA GLY A 484 -37.81 7.13 -8.15
C GLY A 484 -36.39 7.27 -8.65
N ALA A 485 -35.61 8.22 -8.13
CA ALA A 485 -34.21 8.38 -8.54
C ALA A 485 -33.32 7.33 -7.87
N GLU A 486 -32.49 6.70 -8.68
CA GLU A 486 -31.39 5.85 -8.21
C GLU A 486 -30.23 6.73 -7.74
N VAL A 487 -29.63 6.40 -6.59
CA VAL A 487 -28.50 7.12 -6.01
C VAL A 487 -27.37 6.15 -5.74
N LEU A 488 -26.15 6.50 -6.17
CA LEU A 488 -24.94 5.75 -5.84
C LEU A 488 -24.50 6.02 -4.41
N LEU A 489 -24.10 4.98 -3.69
CA LEU A 489 -23.51 5.07 -2.36
C LEU A 489 -21.99 5.03 -2.50
N ALA A 490 -21.38 6.18 -2.24
CA ALA A 490 -19.93 6.40 -2.33
C ALA A 490 -19.40 6.64 -0.90
N ASP A 491 -19.47 5.60 -0.09
CA ASP A 491 -19.26 5.63 1.36
C ASP A 491 -17.82 5.30 1.79
N THR A 492 -16.93 5.03 0.82
CA THR A 492 -15.51 4.77 1.13
C THR A 492 -14.74 6.08 1.33
N PHE A 493 -13.77 6.09 2.26
CA PHE A 493 -12.96 7.28 2.56
C PHE A 493 -12.23 7.87 1.34
N ILE A 494 -11.99 7.06 0.31
CA ILE A 494 -11.28 7.46 -0.89
C ILE A 494 -12.19 8.14 -1.92
N ASP A 495 -13.51 7.97 -1.84
CA ASP A 495 -14.45 8.48 -2.82
C ASP A 495 -14.44 10.00 -2.95
N THR A 496 -14.12 10.71 -1.88
CA THR A 496 -13.97 12.17 -1.87
C THR A 496 -12.84 12.67 -2.79
N GLN A 497 -11.84 11.84 -3.06
CA GLN A 497 -10.76 12.13 -4.01
C GLN A 497 -11.01 11.46 -5.37
N PHE A 498 -11.59 10.27 -5.36
CA PHE A 498 -11.82 9.48 -6.56
C PHE A 498 -12.87 10.10 -7.50
N ILE A 499 -13.96 10.64 -6.97
CA ILE A 499 -15.02 11.28 -7.76
C ILE A 499 -14.49 12.51 -8.51
N PRO A 500 -13.81 13.49 -7.91
CA PRO A 500 -13.20 14.59 -8.64
C PRO A 500 -12.16 14.14 -9.69
N TRP A 501 -11.42 13.07 -9.40
CA TRP A 501 -10.47 12.50 -10.36
C TRP A 501 -11.19 11.88 -11.57
N LEU A 502 -12.33 11.18 -11.36
CA LEU A 502 -13.15 10.67 -12.44
C LEU A 502 -13.73 11.80 -13.32
N GLU A 503 -14.24 12.87 -12.71
CA GLU A 503 -14.76 14.05 -13.45
C GLU A 503 -13.67 14.75 -14.26
N TYR A 504 -12.43 14.78 -13.74
CA TYR A 504 -11.30 15.34 -14.48
C TYR A 504 -10.90 14.47 -15.67
N ARG A 505 -10.94 13.14 -15.51
CA ARG A 505 -10.58 12.17 -16.56
C ARG A 505 -11.66 12.04 -17.63
N HIS A 506 -12.91 12.24 -17.27
CA HIS A 506 -14.09 12.04 -18.12
C HIS A 506 -14.97 13.29 -18.10
N GLU A 507 -14.80 14.17 -19.09
CA GLU A 507 -15.54 15.44 -19.17
C GLU A 507 -17.06 15.27 -19.32
N ASP A 508 -17.53 14.10 -19.73
CA ASP A 508 -18.96 13.75 -19.87
C ASP A 508 -19.61 13.33 -18.54
N LEU A 509 -18.83 13.13 -17.48
CA LEU A 509 -19.32 12.78 -16.14
C LEU A 509 -19.53 14.02 -15.30
N LYS A 510 -20.66 14.08 -14.62
CA LYS A 510 -20.98 15.10 -13.62
C LYS A 510 -21.64 14.43 -12.42
N PHE A 511 -20.91 14.42 -11.32
CA PHE A 511 -21.39 13.90 -10.06
C PHE A 511 -22.05 15.00 -9.24
N GLN A 512 -23.25 14.72 -8.72
CA GLN A 512 -24.00 15.63 -7.86
C GLN A 512 -24.35 14.90 -6.56
N ARG A 513 -23.85 15.43 -5.43
CA ARG A 513 -24.23 14.86 -4.13
C ARG A 513 -25.68 15.24 -3.81
N VAL A 514 -26.40 14.30 -3.20
CA VAL A 514 -27.85 14.42 -2.92
C VAL A 514 -28.23 15.67 -2.13
N ASP A 515 -27.31 16.24 -1.35
CA ASP A 515 -27.53 17.42 -0.49
C ASP A 515 -26.81 18.69 -0.99
N SER A 516 -26.30 18.72 -2.22
CA SER A 516 -25.52 19.86 -2.73
C SER A 516 -26.38 21.05 -3.17
N GLU A 517 -27.36 20.80 -3.97
CA GLU A 517 -28.27 21.81 -4.51
C GLU A 517 -29.65 21.20 -4.76
N LEU A 518 -30.67 22.04 -4.68
CA LEU A 518 -32.03 21.60 -5.01
C LEU A 518 -32.21 21.56 -6.53
N ASP A 519 -32.47 20.38 -7.05
CA ASP A 519 -32.82 20.20 -8.46
C ASP A 519 -34.27 20.67 -8.74
N GLU A 520 -34.49 21.26 -9.90
CA GLU A 520 -35.81 21.68 -10.33
C GLU A 520 -36.82 20.52 -10.41
N SER A 521 -36.34 19.29 -10.62
CA SER A 521 -37.19 18.09 -10.65
C SER A 521 -37.85 17.78 -9.29
N LEU A 522 -37.23 18.19 -8.19
CA LEU A 522 -37.70 17.99 -6.83
C LEU A 522 -38.74 19.08 -6.42
N GLN A 523 -38.86 20.15 -7.21
CA GLN A 523 -39.79 21.25 -6.96
C GLN A 523 -41.19 20.92 -7.53
N ASP A 524 -42.19 21.27 -6.79
CA ASP A 524 -43.61 21.20 -7.25
C ASP A 524 -44.03 22.51 -7.92
N ARG A 525 -43.62 22.66 -9.20
CA ARG A 525 -43.91 23.85 -10.01
C ARG A 525 -45.42 24.07 -10.30
N GLU A 526 -46.21 22.99 -10.34
CA GLU A 526 -47.67 23.11 -10.55
C GLU A 526 -48.32 23.84 -9.39
N SER A 527 -47.86 23.59 -8.17
CA SER A 527 -48.30 24.30 -6.98
C SER A 527 -47.80 25.75 -6.93
N GLU A 528 -46.70 26.11 -7.58
CA GLU A 528 -46.22 27.49 -7.66
C GLU A 528 -46.99 28.34 -8.66
N LEU A 529 -47.44 27.75 -9.76
CA LEU A 529 -48.18 28.43 -10.81
C LEU A 529 -49.67 28.63 -10.47
N ALA A 530 -50.24 27.80 -9.58
CA ALA A 530 -51.67 27.82 -9.22
C ALA A 530 -52.03 28.87 -8.16
N ASP A 531 -51.07 29.48 -7.47
CA ASP A 531 -51.32 30.24 -6.24
C ASP A 531 -50.63 31.62 -6.29
N ALA A 532 -51.42 32.68 -6.65
CA ALA A 532 -50.97 34.07 -6.54
C ALA A 532 -50.60 34.44 -5.08
N ASP A 533 -51.25 33.79 -4.10
CA ASP A 533 -50.96 33.91 -2.66
C ASP A 533 -49.65 33.18 -2.25
N GLY A 534 -49.16 32.22 -3.07
CA GLY A 534 -47.98 31.42 -2.77
C GLY A 534 -46.66 32.21 -2.67
N LYS A 535 -46.50 33.28 -3.49
CA LYS A 535 -45.32 34.17 -3.41
C LYS A 535 -45.29 34.98 -2.12
N ASP A 536 -46.42 35.54 -1.70
CA ASP A 536 -46.53 36.29 -0.46
C ASP A 536 -46.25 35.39 0.76
N ASN A 537 -46.75 34.17 0.78
CA ASN A 537 -46.50 33.20 1.85
C ASN A 537 -45.06 32.74 1.92
N SER A 538 -44.36 32.58 0.79
CA SER A 538 -42.93 32.24 0.74
C SER A 538 -42.05 33.36 1.27
N GLU A 539 -42.40 34.63 1.01
CA GLU A 539 -41.74 35.82 1.56
C GLU A 539 -41.94 35.90 3.08
N LYS A 540 -43.16 35.73 3.56
CA LYS A 540 -43.46 35.71 4.99
C LYS A 540 -42.70 34.61 5.75
N LEU A 541 -42.63 33.41 5.20
CA LEU A 541 -41.83 32.32 5.78
C LEU A 541 -40.34 32.65 5.80
N ARG A 542 -39.80 33.22 4.73
CA ARG A 542 -38.41 33.67 4.68
C ARG A 542 -38.08 34.68 5.76
N ASP A 543 -38.95 35.67 5.94
CA ASP A 543 -38.76 36.71 6.95
C ASP A 543 -38.92 36.16 8.38
N LEU A 544 -39.85 35.21 8.61
CA LEU A 544 -40.00 34.51 9.87
C LEU A 544 -38.68 33.75 10.23
N PHE A 545 -38.15 32.93 9.32
CA PHE A 545 -36.92 32.19 9.57
C PHE A 545 -35.72 33.12 9.73
N LYS A 546 -35.61 34.22 8.98
CA LYS A 546 -34.57 35.24 9.19
C LYS A 546 -34.63 35.84 10.59
N ALA A 547 -35.83 36.23 11.06
CA ALA A 547 -36.03 36.76 12.39
C ALA A 547 -35.69 35.71 13.48
N ALA A 548 -36.20 34.48 13.32
CA ALA A 548 -35.98 33.37 14.26
C ALA A 548 -34.51 32.98 14.41
N LEU A 549 -33.78 32.98 13.31
CA LEU A 549 -32.34 32.54 13.30
C LEU A 549 -31.40 33.68 13.67
N ALA A 550 -31.70 34.93 13.33
CA ALA A 550 -30.84 36.11 13.50
C ALA A 550 -29.39 35.86 13.05
N ASN A 551 -29.21 35.14 11.92
CA ASN A 551 -27.95 34.75 11.38
C ASN A 551 -27.88 35.02 9.87
N ASP A 552 -27.14 36.06 9.49
CA ASP A 552 -26.98 36.51 8.09
C ASP A 552 -26.20 35.56 7.20
N LYS A 553 -25.50 34.59 7.79
CA LYS A 553 -24.70 33.60 7.06
C LYS A 553 -25.56 32.44 6.51
N VAL A 554 -26.78 32.30 6.98
CA VAL A 554 -27.74 31.28 6.54
C VAL A 554 -28.64 31.84 5.44
N THR A 555 -28.52 31.29 4.24
CA THR A 555 -29.43 31.63 3.13
C THR A 555 -30.70 30.82 3.25
N ILE A 556 -31.86 31.48 3.31
CA ILE A 556 -33.17 30.82 3.47
C ILE A 556 -33.86 30.74 2.10
N GLN A 557 -34.12 29.51 1.66
CA GLN A 557 -34.89 29.19 0.46
C GLN A 557 -36.21 28.54 0.88
N VAL A 558 -37.31 29.04 0.39
CA VAL A 558 -38.65 28.50 0.65
C VAL A 558 -39.23 27.99 -0.66
N GLN A 559 -39.50 26.69 -0.71
CA GLN A 559 -40.00 26.04 -1.94
C GLN A 559 -41.02 24.94 -1.59
N ALA A 560 -41.86 24.60 -2.55
CA ALA A 560 -42.73 23.45 -2.46
C ALA A 560 -41.97 22.20 -2.93
N LEU A 561 -41.84 21.21 -2.08
CA LEU A 561 -41.20 19.94 -2.43
C LEU A 561 -42.26 18.91 -2.84
N LYS A 562 -41.89 18.06 -3.79
CA LYS A 562 -42.70 16.89 -4.20
C LYS A 562 -42.58 15.77 -3.17
N GLY A 563 -43.63 14.98 -3.00
CA GLY A 563 -43.70 13.80 -2.14
C GLY A 563 -44.41 14.07 -0.80
N ASP A 564 -45.27 13.14 -0.40
CA ASP A 564 -46.07 13.26 0.81
C ASP A 564 -45.26 13.25 2.12
N ASN A 565 -44.07 12.63 2.09
CA ASN A 565 -43.13 12.52 3.22
C ASN A 565 -41.90 13.42 3.06
N ALA A 566 -41.98 14.46 2.21
CA ALA A 566 -40.87 15.39 2.06
C ALA A 566 -40.59 16.12 3.39
N PRO A 567 -39.32 16.29 3.81
CA PRO A 567 -38.96 16.88 5.09
C PRO A 567 -39.43 18.36 5.21
N ALA A 568 -39.69 18.82 6.43
CA ALA A 568 -40.09 20.20 6.71
C ALA A 568 -38.96 21.20 6.37
N ALA A 569 -37.73 20.82 6.63
CA ALA A 569 -36.56 21.62 6.32
C ALA A 569 -35.35 20.73 6.06
N LEU A 570 -34.43 21.19 5.21
CA LEU A 570 -33.15 20.54 4.85
C LEU A 570 -32.03 21.57 4.88
N ILE A 571 -30.84 21.12 5.24
CA ILE A 571 -29.60 21.88 5.02
C ILE A 571 -29.01 21.46 3.70
N LEU A 572 -28.72 22.43 2.84
CA LEU A 572 -27.98 22.24 1.60
C LEU A 572 -26.64 22.95 1.69
N LEU A 573 -25.60 22.28 1.19
CA LEU A 573 -24.24 22.82 1.17
C LEU A 573 -23.85 23.13 -0.28
N PRO A 574 -23.47 24.38 -0.63
CA PRO A 574 -22.92 24.69 -1.93
C PRO A 574 -21.74 23.75 -2.24
N GLU A 575 -21.68 23.22 -3.45
CA GLU A 575 -20.73 22.17 -3.86
C GLU A 575 -19.28 22.54 -3.54
N GLN A 576 -18.86 23.78 -3.74
CA GLN A 576 -17.50 24.23 -3.44
C GLN A 576 -17.16 24.17 -1.95
N MET A 577 -18.09 24.59 -1.08
CA MET A 577 -17.89 24.56 0.38
C MET A 577 -17.86 23.13 0.90
N ARG A 578 -18.66 22.27 0.31
CA ARG A 578 -18.70 20.86 0.61
C ARG A 578 -17.36 20.17 0.31
N ARG A 579 -16.81 20.37 -0.91
CA ARG A 579 -15.52 19.79 -1.30
C ARG A 579 -14.38 20.24 -0.40
N LEU A 580 -14.40 21.49 0.04
CA LEU A 580 -13.42 21.99 1.03
C LEU A 580 -13.56 21.29 2.39
N ASN A 581 -14.77 21.06 2.85
CA ASN A 581 -15.03 20.33 4.11
C ASN A 581 -14.54 18.87 4.02
N ASP A 582 -14.87 18.19 2.93
CA ASP A 582 -14.46 16.80 2.70
C ASP A 582 -12.92 16.67 2.65
N MET A 583 -12.22 17.63 2.02
CA MET A 583 -10.75 17.69 2.02
C MET A 583 -10.19 17.97 3.42
N GLY A 584 -10.80 18.86 4.20
CA GLY A 584 -10.40 19.16 5.58
C GLY A 584 -10.53 17.94 6.49
N ALA A 585 -11.58 17.15 6.33
CA ALA A 585 -11.79 15.91 7.08
C ALA A 585 -10.72 14.84 6.77
N LEU A 586 -10.24 14.78 5.52
CA LEU A 586 -9.16 13.88 5.11
C LEU A 586 -7.80 14.24 5.72
N MET A 587 -7.54 15.53 5.94
CA MET A 587 -6.29 16.03 6.51
C MET A 587 -6.25 16.00 8.06
N GLU A 588 -7.24 15.33 8.70
CA GLU A 588 -7.43 15.38 10.17
C GLU A 588 -7.61 16.80 10.73
N GLN A 589 -7.61 17.80 9.88
CA GLN A 589 -8.00 19.17 10.18
C GLN A 589 -9.52 19.25 10.06
N ARG A 590 -10.24 18.61 10.98
CA ARG A 590 -11.67 18.84 11.11
C ARG A 590 -11.88 20.33 11.36
N LEU A 591 -12.37 21.03 10.35
CA LEU A 591 -13.02 22.30 10.59
C LEU A 591 -14.21 21.97 11.48
N PRO A 592 -14.25 22.43 12.74
CA PRO A 592 -15.30 22.05 13.66
C PRO A 592 -16.64 22.59 13.15
N GLY A 593 -17.59 21.68 12.93
CA GLY A 593 -18.98 22.01 12.67
C GLY A 593 -19.36 22.22 11.20
N LEU A 594 -20.66 22.44 11.00
CA LEU A 594 -21.24 22.79 9.71
C LEU A 594 -20.67 24.15 9.25
N PRO A 595 -20.31 24.32 7.95
CA PRO A 595 -19.87 25.62 7.45
C PRO A 595 -20.89 26.72 7.81
N ASP A 596 -20.39 27.86 8.25
CA ASP A 596 -21.21 29.00 8.61
C ASP A 596 -22.19 29.42 7.50
N HIS A 597 -21.69 29.34 6.24
CA HIS A 597 -22.47 29.63 5.05
C HIS A 597 -23.11 28.35 4.50
N HIS A 598 -24.42 28.21 4.71
CA HIS A 598 -25.22 27.11 4.17
C HIS A 598 -26.63 27.62 3.80
N VAL A 599 -27.37 26.78 3.10
CA VAL A 599 -28.74 27.07 2.69
C VAL A 599 -29.69 26.26 3.54
N LEU A 600 -30.62 26.95 4.20
CA LEU A 600 -31.79 26.33 4.83
C LEU A 600 -32.90 26.28 3.79
N LEU A 601 -33.22 25.09 3.30
CA LEU A 601 -34.38 24.84 2.47
C LEU A 601 -35.57 24.54 3.35
N VAL A 602 -36.66 25.31 3.22
CA VAL A 602 -37.90 25.16 3.95
C VAL A 602 -39.02 24.71 2.99
N ASN A 603 -39.65 23.60 3.31
CA ASN A 603 -40.75 23.05 2.51
C ASN A 603 -42.09 23.69 2.89
N ARG A 604 -42.58 24.61 2.08
CA ARG A 604 -43.82 25.31 2.35
C ARG A 604 -45.07 24.43 2.37
N LYS A 605 -45.05 23.24 1.74
CA LYS A 605 -46.17 22.28 1.76
C LYS A 605 -46.21 21.40 3.01
N HIS A 606 -45.16 21.41 3.82
CA HIS A 606 -45.11 20.56 5.00
C HIS A 606 -46.08 21.09 6.09
N PRO A 607 -46.92 20.24 6.71
CA PRO A 607 -47.93 20.66 7.68
C PRO A 607 -47.40 21.51 8.85
N LEU A 608 -46.16 21.20 9.33
CA LEU A 608 -45.53 22.02 10.38
C LEU A 608 -45.19 23.43 9.89
N VAL A 609 -44.74 23.58 8.63
CA VAL A 609 -44.39 24.89 8.06
C VAL A 609 -45.63 25.70 7.77
N GLU A 610 -46.72 25.10 7.28
CA GLU A 610 -48.05 25.76 7.17
C GLU A 610 -48.56 26.18 8.53
N GLY A 611 -48.39 25.37 9.57
CA GLY A 611 -48.74 25.70 10.94
C GLY A 611 -47.99 26.92 11.46
N LEU A 612 -46.68 27.03 11.16
CA LEU A 612 -45.86 28.20 11.50
C LEU A 612 -46.39 29.48 10.84
N LEU A 613 -46.77 29.42 9.57
CA LEU A 613 -47.31 30.54 8.85
C LEU A 613 -48.63 31.02 9.48
N LYS A 614 -49.52 30.09 9.85
CA LYS A 614 -50.80 30.41 10.53
C LYS A 614 -50.58 31.04 11.91
N LEU A 615 -49.61 30.57 12.68
CA LEU A 615 -49.24 31.13 13.99
C LEU A 615 -48.69 32.55 13.85
N SER A 616 -47.86 32.83 12.87
CA SER A 616 -47.30 34.16 12.61
C SER A 616 -48.39 35.15 12.12
N ALA A 617 -49.31 34.71 11.27
CA ALA A 617 -50.42 35.53 10.77
C ALA A 617 -51.41 35.93 11.87
N GLY A 618 -51.68 35.05 12.85
CA GLY A 618 -52.53 35.34 14.00
C GLY A 618 -51.99 36.43 14.93
N SER A 619 -50.72 36.77 14.85
CA SER A 619 -50.05 37.80 15.66
C SER A 619 -50.33 39.21 15.17
N VAL A 620 -50.64 39.41 13.89
CA VAL A 620 -50.88 40.73 13.28
C VAL A 620 -52.24 41.36 13.77
N ILE A 621 -53.20 40.57 14.24
CA ILE A 621 -54.52 41.01 14.63
C ILE A 621 -54.57 41.53 16.09
N THR A 622 -53.61 41.26 16.94
CA THR A 622 -53.61 41.56 18.37
C THR A 622 -52.63 42.63 18.86
N GLY A 623 -51.82 43.23 17.99
CA GLY A 623 -50.67 44.06 18.36
C GLY A 623 -50.93 45.56 18.34
N THR A 624 -51.36 46.16 19.46
CA THR A 624 -51.28 47.62 19.75
C THR A 624 -50.30 47.97 20.87
N GLY A 625 -49.23 47.12 21.06
CA GLY A 625 -48.18 47.39 22.04
C GLY A 625 -46.87 46.79 21.56
N GLY A 626 -45.77 47.54 21.54
CA GLY A 626 -44.48 47.31 20.93
C GLY A 626 -43.68 46.12 21.44
N GLY A 627 -44.29 44.95 21.66
CA GLY A 627 -43.66 43.67 21.96
C GLY A 627 -44.20 42.57 21.07
N SER A 628 -43.36 41.59 20.66
CA SER A 628 -43.79 40.42 19.88
C SER A 628 -44.89 39.65 20.64
N SER A 629 -45.97 39.27 19.92
CA SER A 629 -47.06 38.50 20.50
C SER A 629 -46.58 37.11 20.96
N PRO A 630 -47.26 36.48 21.97
CA PRO A 630 -46.92 35.11 22.38
C PRO A 630 -46.96 34.10 21.23
N SER A 631 -47.81 34.31 20.22
CA SER A 631 -47.89 33.47 19.02
C SER A 631 -46.70 33.69 18.10
N GLN A 632 -46.19 34.91 17.98
CA GLN A 632 -44.98 35.19 17.21
C GLN A 632 -43.74 34.59 17.88
N GLN A 633 -43.62 34.74 19.21
CA GLN A 633 -42.51 34.13 19.96
C GLN A 633 -42.48 32.60 19.80
N LEU A 634 -43.67 31.97 19.85
CA LEU A 634 -43.76 30.51 19.61
C LEU A 634 -43.41 30.14 18.17
N ALA A 635 -43.79 30.93 17.17
CA ALA A 635 -43.44 30.71 15.78
C ALA A 635 -41.92 30.82 15.56
N ASP A 636 -41.27 31.81 16.19
CA ASP A 636 -39.81 32.01 16.13
C ASP A 636 -39.05 30.85 16.83
N GLU A 637 -39.54 30.39 18.00
CA GLU A 637 -38.98 29.24 18.71
C GLU A 637 -39.07 27.93 17.88
N LEU A 638 -40.24 27.68 17.28
CA LEU A 638 -40.46 26.51 16.42
C LEU A 638 -39.67 26.59 15.13
N GLY A 639 -39.55 27.77 14.52
CA GLY A 639 -38.71 27.98 13.35
C GLY A 639 -37.25 27.68 13.64
N ARG A 640 -36.72 28.16 14.78
CA ARG A 640 -35.35 27.84 15.24
C ARG A 640 -35.23 26.35 15.52
N HIS A 641 -36.19 25.72 16.13
CA HIS A 641 -36.17 24.29 16.42
C HIS A 641 -36.14 23.45 15.15
N LEU A 642 -36.90 23.77 14.13
CA LEU A 642 -36.87 23.13 12.81
C LEU A 642 -35.49 23.27 12.14
N TYR A 643 -34.89 24.43 12.21
CA TYR A 643 -33.52 24.64 11.71
C TYR A 643 -32.50 23.80 12.47
N GLU A 644 -32.59 23.74 13.80
CA GLU A 644 -31.67 22.92 14.61
C GLU A 644 -31.86 21.42 14.37
N MET A 645 -33.10 20.95 14.14
CA MET A 645 -33.35 19.58 13.70
C MET A 645 -32.72 19.27 12.34
N ALA A 646 -32.84 20.18 11.37
CA ALA A 646 -32.22 20.03 10.07
C ALA A 646 -30.67 20.02 10.17
N ARG A 647 -30.10 20.84 11.06
CA ARG A 647 -28.66 20.81 11.36
C ARG A 647 -28.23 19.52 12.04
N LEU A 648 -29.01 19.02 12.99
CA LEU A 648 -28.73 17.79 13.70
C LEU A 648 -28.63 16.59 12.72
N ALA A 649 -29.53 16.56 11.72
CA ALA A 649 -29.58 15.54 10.70
C ALA A 649 -28.28 15.47 9.86
N VAL A 650 -27.59 16.59 9.68
CA VAL A 650 -26.27 16.64 8.97
C VAL A 650 -25.05 16.68 9.92
N GLY A 651 -25.26 16.32 11.20
CA GLY A 651 -24.19 16.30 12.19
C GLY A 651 -23.62 17.68 12.58
N GLY A 652 -24.35 18.76 12.29
CA GLY A 652 -23.86 20.14 12.40
C GLY A 652 -24.16 20.87 13.71
N LEU A 653 -24.56 20.21 14.81
CA LEU A 653 -24.68 20.82 16.13
C LEU A 653 -23.45 20.54 16.98
N GLU A 654 -22.81 21.60 17.48
CA GLU A 654 -21.75 21.47 18.44
C GLU A 654 -22.28 21.04 19.82
N PRO A 655 -21.43 20.41 20.68
CA PRO A 655 -21.82 19.91 22.00
C PRO A 655 -22.49 20.98 22.88
N ASN A 656 -22.02 22.24 22.83
CA ASN A 656 -22.62 23.38 23.55
C ASN A 656 -24.00 23.75 23.01
N GLN A 657 -24.23 23.64 21.70
CA GLN A 657 -25.52 23.91 21.05
C GLN A 657 -26.52 22.77 21.28
N LEU A 658 -26.03 21.54 21.39
CA LEU A 658 -26.86 20.36 21.65
C LEU A 658 -27.58 20.44 22.99
N ALA A 659 -26.92 20.91 24.04
CA ALA A 659 -27.56 21.12 25.36
C ALA A 659 -28.71 22.14 25.28
N GLY A 660 -28.49 23.25 24.57
CA GLY A 660 -29.56 24.26 24.34
C GLY A 660 -30.72 23.71 23.51
N PHE A 661 -30.46 22.89 22.51
CA PHE A 661 -31.46 22.21 21.71
C PHE A 661 -32.32 21.26 22.57
N GLN A 662 -31.66 20.42 23.39
CA GLN A 662 -32.37 19.49 24.31
C GLN A 662 -33.32 20.24 25.28
N GLN A 663 -32.85 21.35 25.86
CA GLN A 663 -33.66 22.15 26.76
C GLN A 663 -34.89 22.75 26.05
N ARG A 664 -34.71 23.36 24.86
CA ARG A 664 -35.82 23.89 24.06
C ARG A 664 -36.80 22.80 23.65
N SER A 665 -36.31 21.61 23.27
CA SER A 665 -37.15 20.46 22.95
C SER A 665 -38.03 20.06 24.13
N ALA A 666 -37.47 19.98 25.33
CA ALA A 666 -38.19 19.65 26.55
C ALA A 666 -39.25 20.71 26.90
N ASP A 667 -38.92 22.00 26.77
CA ASP A 667 -39.81 23.11 27.01
C ASP A 667 -40.99 23.12 26.02
N LEU A 668 -40.74 22.88 24.73
CA LEU A 668 -41.77 22.78 23.69
C LEU A 668 -42.72 21.59 23.96
N MET A 669 -42.17 20.42 24.29
CA MET A 669 -42.96 19.24 24.67
C MET A 669 -43.80 19.49 25.90
N GLY A 670 -43.24 20.15 26.93
CA GLY A 670 -43.97 20.53 28.14
C GLY A 670 -45.18 21.45 27.86
N ARG A 671 -44.98 22.45 26.97
CA ARG A 671 -46.08 23.36 26.55
C ARG A 671 -47.17 22.63 25.73
N LEU A 672 -46.79 21.67 24.89
CA LEU A 672 -47.73 20.84 24.15
C LEU A 672 -48.57 19.95 25.08
N MET A 673 -47.95 19.35 26.09
CA MET A 673 -48.64 18.53 27.10
C MET A 673 -49.62 19.35 27.92
N GLN A 674 -49.27 20.59 28.28
CA GLN A 674 -50.20 21.51 29.00
C GLN A 674 -51.42 21.98 28.19
N ARG A 675 -51.32 21.96 26.84
CA ARG A 675 -52.42 22.34 25.94
C ARG A 675 -53.26 21.16 25.50
N GLY A 676 -52.79 19.94 25.64
CA GLY A 676 -53.50 18.71 25.27
C GLY A 676 -54.24 18.03 26.42
N LEU A 677 -54.10 18.56 27.63
CA LEU A 677 -54.87 18.22 28.82
C LEU A 677 -55.85 19.33 29.11
#